data_84c3f7aceef01984c78fe8d2d0c1e823
#
_entry.id   84c3f7aceef01984c78fe8d2d0c1e823
#
_cell.length_a   1.000
_cell.length_b   1.000
_cell.length_c   1.000
_cell.angle_alpha   90.00
_cell.angle_beta   90.00
_cell.angle_gamma   90.00
#
_symmetry.space_group_name_H-M   'P 1'
#
loop_
_entity.id
_entity.type
_entity.pdbx_description
1 polymer ?
#
loop_
_entity_poly.entity_id
_entity_poly.type
_entity_poly.pdbx_seq_one_letter_code
_entity_poly.pdbx_strand_id
1 'polypeptide(L)'
;MNTTRFIIFAASVLVGLTGLGRLAAQESRWAQTDRPVQSTQPAQSDRPVQSTQSVQSILPQPTREAKPGLRWWWLGSAVDKENLSWCLNEYAQAGAGAVEITPIYGVQGNDANEIPYLSPQWMEMLRHVEAENQRLGIETDMSTCTGWPFGGPWVPIEEAACKAFVIDTLVGPQVKSEEIDFCLPEAEKPWAKLIIRKAYPKADGQQRVIALYESRTRQQVKRAAPGGEGYVIDHFDSTAVAHYLQHIEQAFLESNTPFPHTFFNDSYEVYGANWTPTLFEEFARRRGYRLEDKLEQFVDGDAQVVSDYRETLSDMLLANFTHQWTDWAHRHGAITRNQAHGSPANLIDCYAAVDIPEIEGFGLSDFHIRGLRRDEGFTRPNDSDLSMLKYAPSAAHITGKKYTSSETFTWLTEHFRTSLSQMKPDLDLMFCAGVNRMFFHGTTYAPQGEAWPGRRFYASVDMSPNNSIWRDAPALMDYITRCQTFLQWGEPDNDFLVYLPVRDMWRNHTQEWLMQFDIHSMAKKAPGFIRTIIGIDEAGFDCDYISDQYLLGTTFTDGQLQTAAGTRYRALIIPAKATLPPHISSHVERLRQQGAKIILGNDTAAMDQAARPEAMKRQLGLKLIRRSNAEGHHYFMANLTDHDVQGRVPLAVSEPYALWYNPMTGETCRAHLTADGLDVNLRSGESRILICRHTAWAGEPEWILSDRSIDLTDNRWQLSFIEEQPTVDETFSLDGVQTWEGLNQATAITMGTGVYETTFQLSPADAARSWAIDLGDVRESARVYLNDTYVGCAWAVPFVLDCQQALREGPNSLRIEVTNLPANRIADLDRKGVAWRKMKEINVVNLHYEKSSYAGWKPVASGLNGKVRLISKTQRK
;
A
#
# COMPACT_ATOMS: atom_id res chain seq x y z
N MET A 1 10.57 -34.92 -2.03
CA MET A 1 11.48 -33.80 -2.22
C MET A 1 11.22 -32.84 -1.07
N ASN A 2 12.19 -32.70 -0.19
CA ASN A 2 11.98 -32.01 1.08
C ASN A 2 12.06 -30.51 0.91
N THR A 3 10.93 -29.84 0.99
CA THR A 3 10.86 -28.39 1.22
C THR A 3 11.09 -28.16 2.71
N THR A 4 12.30 -27.83 3.07
CA THR A 4 12.63 -27.34 4.42
C THR A 4 12.04 -25.93 4.55
N ARG A 5 10.88 -25.83 5.19
CA ARG A 5 10.32 -24.55 5.64
C ARG A 5 11.17 -24.07 6.79
N PHE A 6 11.98 -23.06 6.55
CA PHE A 6 12.62 -22.33 7.62
C PHE A 6 11.57 -21.41 8.25
N ILE A 7 11.27 -21.67 9.50
CA ILE A 7 10.45 -20.83 10.36
C ILE A 7 11.39 -19.93 11.15
N ILE A 8 11.14 -18.64 11.12
CA ILE A 8 12.05 -17.60 11.62
C ILE A 8 11.38 -16.81 12.71
N PHE A 9 12.14 -16.43 13.69
CA PHE A 9 11.70 -15.82 14.93
C PHE A 9 12.41 -14.53 15.23
N ALA A 10 11.70 -13.56 15.62
CA ALA A 10 12.21 -12.36 16.24
C ALA A 10 11.17 -11.79 17.21
N ALA A 11 11.49 -11.27 18.27
CA ALA A 11 10.66 -10.87 19.37
C ALA A 11 10.83 -9.43 19.79
N SER A 12 10.07 -8.97 20.56
CA SER A 12 9.98 -7.65 21.04
C SER A 12 9.78 -7.35 22.45
N VAL A 13 9.79 -6.23 22.89
CA VAL A 13 9.88 -5.61 24.10
C VAL A 13 8.94 -4.69 24.66
N LEU A 14 8.86 -4.37 25.83
CA LEU A 14 8.26 -3.23 26.50
C LEU A 14 9.16 -2.58 27.56
N VAL A 15 9.21 -1.29 27.59
CA VAL A 15 9.78 -0.53 28.69
C VAL A 15 8.71 -0.06 29.63
N GLY A 16 8.90 -0.29 30.89
CA GLY A 16 8.11 0.30 31.95
C GLY A 16 8.35 1.80 32.07
N LEU A 17 7.26 2.52 32.11
CA LEU A 17 7.24 3.96 32.41
C LEU A 17 7.57 4.23 33.87
N THR A 18 8.58 5.01 34.14
CA THR A 18 8.60 5.95 35.27
C THR A 18 9.24 7.25 34.80
N GLY A 19 8.46 8.30 34.79
CA GLY A 19 9.00 9.65 34.60
C GLY A 19 8.03 10.58 33.90
N LEU A 20 7.07 11.13 34.66
CA LEU A 20 6.29 12.29 34.24
C LEU A 20 7.22 13.50 34.07
N GLY A 21 7.51 13.87 32.84
CA GLY A 21 8.13 15.13 32.48
C GLY A 21 7.29 15.85 31.44
N ARG A 22 6.66 16.95 31.84
CA ARG A 22 5.95 17.86 30.95
C ARG A 22 6.92 18.37 29.88
N LEU A 23 6.62 18.14 28.63
CA LEU A 23 7.14 18.91 27.51
C LEU A 23 6.01 19.70 26.88
N ALA A 24 6.12 21.01 27.04
CA ALA A 24 5.24 21.98 26.41
C ALA A 24 5.51 22.02 24.91
N ALA A 25 4.46 22.02 24.13
CA ALA A 25 4.51 22.30 22.70
C ALA A 25 5.08 23.69 22.45
N GLN A 26 6.15 23.78 21.69
CA GLN A 26 6.66 25.01 21.12
C GLN A 26 6.16 25.15 19.69
N GLU A 27 5.16 26.00 19.53
CA GLU A 27 4.71 26.48 18.20
C GLU A 27 5.80 27.37 17.59
N SER A 28 6.29 27.03 16.43
CA SER A 28 7.13 27.93 15.63
C SER A 28 6.23 28.87 14.82
N ARG A 29 6.17 30.12 15.24
CA ARG A 29 5.56 31.22 14.52
C ARG A 29 6.42 31.66 13.35
N TRP A 30 5.88 31.65 12.15
CA TRP A 30 6.31 32.54 11.07
C TRP A 30 5.33 33.69 10.97
N ALA A 31 5.82 34.86 11.25
CA ALA A 31 5.07 36.09 11.18
C ALA A 31 4.99 36.63 9.76
N GLN A 32 3.79 36.86 9.27
CA GLN A 32 3.57 37.79 8.18
C GLN A 32 2.99 39.09 8.76
N THR A 33 3.71 40.16 8.52
CA THR A 33 3.23 41.51 8.75
C THR A 33 2.59 42.03 7.46
N ASP A 34 1.31 42.44 7.52
CA ASP A 34 0.82 43.59 6.78
C ASP A 34 -0.52 44.02 7.39
N ARG A 35 -0.60 45.33 7.66
CA ARG A 35 -1.78 45.99 8.25
C ARG A 35 -2.67 46.61 7.16
N PRO A 36 -4.00 46.68 7.37
CA PRO A 36 -4.93 47.21 6.39
C PRO A 36 -5.14 48.73 6.53
N VAL A 37 -5.36 49.33 5.37
CA VAL A 37 -5.86 50.72 5.27
C VAL A 37 -7.37 50.70 5.39
N GLN A 38 -7.91 51.54 6.32
CA GLN A 38 -9.34 51.80 6.47
C GLN A 38 -9.84 52.75 5.38
N SER A 39 -10.99 52.49 4.80
CA SER A 39 -11.84 53.50 4.19
C SER A 39 -13.32 53.19 4.50
N THR A 40 -14.03 54.28 4.74
CA THR A 40 -15.34 54.48 5.35
C THR A 40 -16.52 53.98 4.53
N GLN A 41 -17.56 53.49 5.27
CA GLN A 41 -18.90 53.11 4.78
C GLN A 41 -19.71 54.34 4.25
N PRO A 42 -20.78 54.08 3.48
CA PRO A 42 -22.11 54.27 4.04
C PRO A 42 -23.07 53.09 3.88
N ALA A 43 -24.04 53.06 4.78
CA ALA A 43 -25.04 52.05 4.99
C ALA A 43 -26.19 52.09 3.98
N GLN A 44 -26.77 50.91 3.70
CA GLN A 44 -28.21 50.53 3.70
C GLN A 44 -28.49 49.41 2.72
N SER A 45 -28.99 48.32 3.10
CA SER A 45 -30.38 47.81 3.17
C SER A 45 -30.39 46.30 3.23
N ASP A 46 -31.15 45.76 4.17
CA ASP A 46 -31.38 44.35 4.40
C ASP A 46 -32.10 43.66 3.23
N ARG A 47 -31.42 42.71 2.62
CA ARG A 47 -31.98 41.46 2.06
C ARG A 47 -30.86 40.41 2.12
N PRO A 48 -31.11 39.16 2.54
CA PRO A 48 -30.08 38.13 2.51
C PRO A 48 -29.82 37.72 1.06
N VAL A 49 -28.75 38.23 0.49
CA VAL A 49 -28.18 37.70 -0.74
C VAL A 49 -27.47 36.41 -0.33
N GLN A 50 -28.09 35.26 -0.60
CA GLN A 50 -27.37 33.97 -0.58
C GLN A 50 -26.23 34.09 -1.59
N SER A 51 -25.01 34.22 -1.08
CA SER A 51 -23.81 34.15 -1.89
C SER A 51 -23.68 32.70 -2.41
N THR A 52 -23.96 32.51 -3.68
CA THR A 52 -23.62 31.30 -4.42
C THR A 52 -22.08 31.21 -4.50
N GLN A 53 -21.45 30.64 -3.49
CA GLN A 53 -20.05 30.26 -3.58
C GLN A 53 -19.91 29.24 -4.70
N SER A 54 -18.93 29.43 -5.60
CA SER A 54 -18.65 28.47 -6.64
C SER A 54 -18.18 27.15 -5.98
N VAL A 55 -18.58 26.00 -6.52
CA VAL A 55 -18.22 24.66 -6.01
C VAL A 55 -16.72 24.49 -5.83
N GLN A 56 -15.94 25.02 -6.74
CA GLN A 56 -14.48 24.94 -6.73
C GLN A 56 -13.82 25.58 -5.49
N SER A 57 -14.49 26.51 -4.82
CA SER A 57 -13.95 27.14 -3.60
C SER A 57 -14.15 26.32 -2.33
N ILE A 58 -14.88 25.21 -2.39
CA ILE A 58 -15.27 24.38 -1.23
C ILE A 58 -14.60 23.02 -1.24
N LEU A 59 -14.27 22.50 -2.43
CA LEU A 59 -13.62 21.22 -2.58
C LEU A 59 -12.12 21.31 -2.26
N PRO A 60 -11.54 20.25 -1.67
CA PRO A 60 -10.11 20.22 -1.42
C PRO A 60 -9.35 20.32 -2.75
N GLN A 61 -8.25 21.05 -2.74
CA GLN A 61 -7.38 21.18 -3.91
C GLN A 61 -6.27 20.13 -3.86
N PRO A 62 -5.90 19.55 -5.00
CA PRO A 62 -4.81 18.58 -5.07
C PRO A 62 -3.49 19.19 -4.55
N THR A 63 -2.81 18.47 -3.67
CA THR A 63 -1.45 18.77 -3.23
C THR A 63 -0.47 17.82 -3.89
N ARG A 64 0.83 18.08 -3.73
CA ARG A 64 1.87 17.15 -4.20
C ARG A 64 1.71 15.77 -3.54
N GLU A 65 1.44 15.74 -2.26
CA GLU A 65 1.28 14.53 -1.44
C GLU A 65 0.03 13.71 -1.81
N ALA A 66 -0.92 14.30 -2.55
CA ALA A 66 -2.06 13.59 -3.11
C ALA A 66 -1.73 12.90 -4.46
N LYS A 67 -0.60 13.21 -5.08
CA LYS A 67 -0.13 12.50 -6.27
C LYS A 67 0.51 11.18 -5.89
N PRO A 68 0.41 10.12 -6.74
CA PRO A 68 1.05 8.84 -6.45
C PRO A 68 2.57 8.92 -6.45
N GLY A 69 3.21 8.05 -5.66
CA GLY A 69 4.65 7.84 -5.67
C GLY A 69 5.06 6.67 -6.56
N LEU A 70 6.32 6.64 -6.94
CA LEU A 70 6.95 5.56 -7.70
C LEU A 70 8.16 5.04 -6.94
N ARG A 71 8.20 3.74 -6.56
CA ARG A 71 9.44 3.08 -6.14
C ARG A 71 10.32 2.93 -7.37
N TRP A 72 11.54 3.48 -7.28
CA TRP A 72 12.44 3.62 -8.43
C TRP A 72 13.70 2.77 -8.24
N TRP A 73 13.71 1.63 -8.90
CA TRP A 73 14.79 0.66 -8.82
C TRP A 73 16.02 1.10 -9.60
N TRP A 74 17.14 1.29 -8.91
CA TRP A 74 18.44 1.59 -9.50
C TRP A 74 19.27 0.32 -9.58
N LEU A 75 19.18 -0.42 -10.70
CA LEU A 75 19.92 -1.66 -10.89
C LEU A 75 21.43 -1.38 -11.05
N GLY A 76 22.23 -1.87 -10.06
CA GLY A 76 23.66 -1.59 -9.96
C GLY A 76 24.01 -0.13 -9.73
N SER A 77 23.00 0.70 -9.46
CA SER A 77 23.11 2.16 -9.50
C SER A 77 23.82 2.66 -10.78
N ALA A 78 23.67 1.91 -11.88
CA ALA A 78 24.26 2.23 -13.18
C ALA A 78 23.42 3.30 -13.88
N VAL A 79 23.48 4.52 -13.34
CA VAL A 79 22.68 5.69 -13.71
C VAL A 79 23.59 6.82 -14.18
N ASP A 80 23.05 7.75 -14.96
CA ASP A 80 23.70 8.98 -15.36
C ASP A 80 22.73 10.16 -15.34
N LYS A 81 23.26 11.38 -15.28
CA LYS A 81 22.48 12.60 -15.08
C LYS A 81 21.48 12.88 -16.21
N GLU A 82 21.84 12.61 -17.45
CA GLU A 82 20.99 12.87 -18.61
C GLU A 82 19.74 11.99 -18.56
N ASN A 83 19.93 10.68 -18.36
CA ASN A 83 18.85 9.72 -18.28
C ASN A 83 18.06 9.81 -16.97
N LEU A 84 18.68 10.20 -15.84
CA LEU A 84 17.96 10.53 -14.61
C LEU A 84 16.99 11.70 -14.85
N SER A 85 17.47 12.79 -15.47
CA SER A 85 16.60 13.93 -15.81
C SER A 85 15.48 13.53 -16.78
N TRP A 86 15.77 12.68 -17.77
CA TRP A 86 14.74 12.17 -18.69
C TRP A 86 13.67 11.39 -17.95
N CYS A 87 14.03 10.39 -17.14
CA CYS A 87 13.08 9.60 -16.36
C CYS A 87 12.19 10.47 -15.47
N LEU A 88 12.80 11.44 -14.75
CA LEU A 88 12.06 12.32 -13.84
C LEU A 88 11.08 13.24 -14.58
N ASN A 89 11.46 13.72 -15.79
CA ASN A 89 10.52 14.48 -16.62
C ASN A 89 9.34 13.63 -17.09
N GLU A 90 9.57 12.38 -17.50
CA GLU A 90 8.51 11.42 -17.85
C GLU A 90 7.57 11.18 -16.65
N TYR A 91 8.13 10.95 -15.46
CA TYR A 91 7.33 10.72 -14.24
C TYR A 91 6.51 11.95 -13.84
N ALA A 92 7.11 13.14 -13.90
CA ALA A 92 6.41 14.40 -13.62
C ALA A 92 5.25 14.63 -14.59
N GLN A 93 5.47 14.41 -15.90
CA GLN A 93 4.45 14.58 -16.95
C GLN A 93 3.31 13.57 -16.79
N ALA A 94 3.62 12.35 -16.34
CA ALA A 94 2.60 11.34 -16.04
C ALA A 94 1.79 11.67 -14.78
N GLY A 95 2.26 12.55 -13.89
CA GLY A 95 1.55 12.97 -12.70
C GLY A 95 2.10 12.41 -11.38
N ALA A 96 3.30 11.85 -11.35
CA ALA A 96 3.95 11.41 -10.11
C ALA A 96 4.23 12.59 -9.17
N GLY A 97 4.05 12.36 -7.86
CA GLY A 97 4.34 13.34 -6.80
C GLY A 97 5.59 13.02 -5.99
N ALA A 98 6.07 11.79 -6.04
CA ALA A 98 7.27 11.32 -5.34
C ALA A 98 7.98 10.23 -6.12
N VAL A 99 9.29 10.11 -5.94
CA VAL A 99 10.08 8.93 -6.32
C VAL A 99 10.83 8.41 -5.11
N GLU A 100 10.83 7.09 -4.92
CA GLU A 100 11.60 6.40 -3.88
C GLU A 100 12.80 5.69 -4.52
N ILE A 101 13.98 6.21 -4.29
CA ILE A 101 15.21 5.62 -4.82
C ILE A 101 15.54 4.37 -4.02
N THR A 102 15.54 3.21 -4.70
CA THR A 102 15.94 1.93 -4.12
C THR A 102 17.06 1.29 -4.94
N PRO A 103 18.32 1.40 -4.49
CA PRO A 103 19.45 0.75 -5.13
C PRO A 103 19.42 -0.77 -4.92
N ILE A 104 19.63 -1.54 -5.97
CA ILE A 104 19.64 -3.01 -5.95
C ILE A 104 20.71 -3.57 -6.88
N TYR A 105 20.81 -4.91 -6.92
CA TYR A 105 21.75 -5.63 -7.78
C TYR A 105 21.85 -5.10 -9.21
N GLY A 106 22.92 -5.45 -9.89
CA GLY A 106 23.25 -4.89 -11.20
C GLY A 106 22.58 -5.56 -12.40
N VAL A 107 22.94 -5.04 -13.57
CA VAL A 107 22.53 -5.52 -14.90
C VAL A 107 23.64 -6.36 -15.51
N GLN A 108 23.33 -7.50 -16.08
CA GLN A 108 24.33 -8.38 -16.75
C GLN A 108 25.07 -7.65 -17.87
N GLY A 109 26.40 -7.71 -17.83
CA GLY A 109 27.26 -7.08 -18.84
C GLY A 109 27.35 -5.54 -18.75
N ASN A 110 26.87 -4.94 -17.66
CA ASN A 110 26.93 -3.51 -17.43
C ASN A 110 27.81 -3.11 -16.23
N ASP A 111 28.65 -4.02 -15.75
CA ASP A 111 29.47 -3.85 -14.53
C ASP A 111 30.37 -2.61 -14.57
N ALA A 112 30.84 -2.22 -15.75
CA ALA A 112 31.70 -1.04 -15.92
C ALA A 112 30.99 0.29 -15.60
N ASN A 113 29.67 0.32 -15.58
CA ASN A 113 28.87 1.51 -15.30
C ASN A 113 28.24 1.47 -13.91
N GLU A 114 28.48 0.42 -13.12
CA GLU A 114 27.95 0.33 -11.77
C GLU A 114 28.61 1.35 -10.85
N ILE A 115 27.81 1.96 -10.00
CA ILE A 115 28.26 2.97 -9.05
C ILE A 115 28.09 2.39 -7.64
N PRO A 116 29.19 2.22 -6.87
CA PRO A 116 29.10 1.72 -5.51
C PRO A 116 28.25 2.62 -4.61
N TYR A 117 27.36 2.02 -3.84
CA TYR A 117 26.45 2.71 -2.94
C TYR A 117 27.19 3.64 -1.96
N LEU A 118 26.66 4.84 -1.75
CA LEU A 118 27.22 5.91 -0.91
C LEU A 118 28.62 6.42 -1.34
N SER A 119 29.17 5.95 -2.48
CA SER A 119 30.42 6.52 -3.01
C SER A 119 30.22 8.01 -3.41
N PRO A 120 31.29 8.80 -3.53
CA PRO A 120 31.19 10.20 -3.96
C PRO A 120 30.42 10.37 -5.28
N GLN A 121 30.57 9.43 -6.24
CA GLN A 121 29.84 9.43 -7.50
C GLN A 121 28.36 9.11 -7.29
N TRP A 122 28.03 8.17 -6.42
CA TRP A 122 26.64 7.85 -6.08
C TRP A 122 25.94 9.06 -5.44
N MET A 123 26.61 9.71 -4.48
CA MET A 123 26.09 10.93 -3.84
C MET A 123 25.94 12.09 -4.82
N GLU A 124 26.78 12.14 -5.87
CA GLU A 124 26.63 13.12 -6.96
C GLU A 124 25.35 12.87 -7.78
N MET A 125 25.02 11.60 -8.06
CA MET A 125 23.77 11.25 -8.74
C MET A 125 22.55 11.58 -7.89
N LEU A 126 22.60 11.31 -6.58
CA LEU A 126 21.53 11.68 -5.65
C LEU A 126 21.32 13.20 -5.61
N ARG A 127 22.39 13.99 -5.50
CA ARG A 127 22.28 15.46 -5.55
C ARG A 127 21.64 15.95 -6.86
N HIS A 128 21.94 15.28 -7.96
CA HIS A 128 21.32 15.62 -9.25
C HIS A 128 19.82 15.33 -9.22
N VAL A 129 19.40 14.19 -8.70
CA VAL A 129 17.97 13.85 -8.51
C VAL A 129 17.27 14.86 -7.62
N GLU A 130 17.88 15.23 -6.48
CA GLU A 130 17.32 16.25 -5.57
C GLU A 130 17.06 17.58 -6.28
N ALA A 131 18.04 18.03 -7.08
CA ALA A 131 17.93 19.29 -7.84
C ALA A 131 16.82 19.21 -8.91
N GLU A 132 16.73 18.09 -9.64
CA GLU A 132 15.71 17.88 -10.65
C GLU A 132 14.31 17.74 -10.01
N ASN A 133 14.19 17.02 -8.92
CA ASN A 133 12.92 16.86 -8.20
C ASN A 133 12.42 18.19 -7.65
N GLN A 134 13.30 19.00 -7.10
CA GLN A 134 12.95 20.37 -6.69
C GLN A 134 12.43 21.21 -7.87
N ARG A 135 13.08 21.11 -9.05
CA ARG A 135 12.64 21.80 -10.28
C ARG A 135 11.27 21.33 -10.77
N LEU A 136 10.99 20.01 -10.64
CA LEU A 136 9.78 19.36 -11.14
C LEU A 136 8.63 19.35 -10.13
N GLY A 137 8.90 19.69 -8.87
CA GLY A 137 7.91 19.62 -7.79
C GLY A 137 7.59 18.18 -7.35
N ILE A 138 8.53 17.27 -7.54
CA ILE A 138 8.49 15.86 -7.07
C ILE A 138 9.21 15.77 -5.73
N GLU A 139 8.74 14.89 -4.85
CA GLU A 139 9.39 14.57 -3.58
C GLU A 139 10.42 13.46 -3.78
N THR A 140 11.57 13.57 -3.10
CA THR A 140 12.58 12.51 -3.07
C THR A 140 12.44 11.70 -1.80
N ASP A 141 12.07 10.44 -1.94
CA ASP A 141 12.17 9.41 -0.92
C ASP A 141 13.36 8.49 -1.25
N MET A 142 13.90 7.81 -0.25
CA MET A 142 15.02 6.90 -0.42
C MET A 142 14.94 5.73 0.56
N SER A 143 15.21 4.52 0.09
CA SER A 143 15.45 3.38 0.97
C SER A 143 16.68 3.64 1.85
N THR A 144 16.59 3.37 3.15
CA THR A 144 17.71 3.55 4.09
C THR A 144 18.82 2.51 3.90
N CYS A 145 18.65 1.56 2.99
CA CYS A 145 19.60 0.49 2.65
C CYS A 145 19.61 0.22 1.15
N THR A 146 20.51 -0.65 0.71
CA THR A 146 20.41 -1.26 -0.62
C THR A 146 19.60 -2.54 -0.51
N GLY A 147 18.61 -2.76 -1.39
CA GLY A 147 17.67 -3.86 -1.20
C GLY A 147 17.03 -3.81 0.19
N TRP A 148 17.01 -4.94 0.91
CA TRP A 148 16.48 -5.06 2.28
C TRP A 148 16.98 -6.35 2.98
N PRO A 149 16.94 -6.47 4.35
CA PRO A 149 16.78 -5.41 5.35
C PRO A 149 18.08 -4.62 5.57
N PHE A 150 18.12 -3.72 6.58
CA PHE A 150 19.30 -2.91 6.89
C PHE A 150 20.55 -3.75 7.08
N GLY A 151 21.63 -3.35 6.41
CA GLY A 151 22.93 -4.04 6.45
C GLY A 151 23.86 -3.49 5.38
N GLY A 152 25.09 -4.01 5.35
CA GLY A 152 26.09 -3.56 4.39
C GLY A 152 27.50 -4.03 4.73
N PRO A 153 28.50 -3.69 3.90
CA PRO A 153 29.89 -4.13 4.08
C PRO A 153 30.58 -3.53 5.30
N TRP A 154 30.03 -2.45 5.85
CA TRP A 154 30.53 -1.79 7.08
C TRP A 154 29.97 -2.41 8.35
N VAL A 155 29.10 -3.42 8.27
CA VAL A 155 28.55 -4.14 9.42
C VAL A 155 29.49 -5.29 9.77
N PRO A 156 30.24 -5.20 10.90
CA PRO A 156 31.09 -6.30 11.36
C PRO A 156 30.22 -7.46 11.85
N ILE A 157 30.79 -8.67 11.87
CA ILE A 157 30.04 -9.87 12.29
C ILE A 157 29.51 -9.77 13.74
N GLU A 158 30.18 -9.01 14.59
CA GLU A 158 29.81 -8.78 15.99
C GLU A 158 28.54 -7.95 16.12
N GLU A 159 28.21 -7.12 15.12
CA GLU A 159 27.02 -6.28 15.06
C GLU A 159 25.94 -6.86 14.11
N ALA A 160 26.22 -8.02 13.52
CA ALA A 160 25.29 -8.70 12.63
C ALA A 160 24.17 -9.41 13.40
N ALA A 161 23.05 -9.64 12.71
CA ALA A 161 21.86 -10.30 13.23
C ALA A 161 22.19 -11.58 14.01
N CYS A 162 21.76 -11.60 15.27
CA CYS A 162 22.15 -12.59 16.26
C CYS A 162 21.06 -13.66 16.46
N LYS A 163 21.46 -14.87 16.77
CA LYS A 163 20.58 -15.97 17.15
C LYS A 163 21.12 -16.72 18.35
N ALA A 164 20.21 -17.35 19.10
CA ALA A 164 20.58 -18.33 20.12
C ALA A 164 19.92 -19.67 19.83
N PHE A 165 20.58 -20.72 20.34
CA PHE A 165 20.07 -22.09 20.33
C PHE A 165 20.52 -22.84 21.56
N VAL A 166 19.79 -23.89 21.91
CA VAL A 166 20.14 -24.75 23.05
C VAL A 166 20.62 -26.10 22.62
N ILE A 167 21.53 -26.67 23.43
CA ILE A 167 21.77 -28.09 23.51
C ILE A 167 21.25 -28.56 24.85
N ASP A 168 20.36 -29.53 24.81
CA ASP A 168 19.67 -30.11 25.94
C ASP A 168 19.98 -31.60 26.02
N THR A 169 20.52 -32.06 27.11
CA THR A 169 20.95 -33.45 27.26
C THR A 169 20.72 -33.99 28.66
N LEU A 170 20.53 -35.29 28.75
CA LEU A 170 20.47 -36.01 30.00
C LEU A 170 21.82 -36.72 30.25
N VAL A 171 22.36 -36.56 31.45
CA VAL A 171 23.64 -37.19 31.87
C VAL A 171 23.45 -37.91 33.17
N GLY A 172 24.35 -38.89 33.43
CA GLY A 172 24.35 -39.63 34.71
C GLY A 172 24.74 -38.75 35.90
N PRO A 173 24.37 -39.12 37.12
CA PRO A 173 24.55 -38.31 38.33
C PRO A 173 25.99 -37.98 38.66
N GLN A 174 26.97 -38.66 38.09
CA GLN A 174 28.42 -38.49 38.36
C GLN A 174 29.09 -37.54 37.36
N VAL A 175 28.36 -37.15 36.29
CA VAL A 175 28.90 -36.25 35.27
C VAL A 175 28.73 -34.81 35.75
N LYS A 176 29.82 -34.08 35.83
CA LYS A 176 29.75 -32.65 36.15
C LYS A 176 29.37 -31.90 34.88
N SER A 177 28.42 -30.97 35.00
CA SER A 177 27.94 -30.20 33.86
C SER A 177 29.06 -29.46 33.13
N GLU A 178 30.07 -29.02 33.84
CA GLU A 178 31.23 -28.27 33.33
C GLU A 178 32.17 -29.12 32.48
N GLU A 179 32.15 -30.45 32.66
CA GLU A 179 33.00 -31.42 31.97
C GLU A 179 32.36 -31.93 30.67
N ILE A 180 31.12 -31.51 30.34
CA ILE A 180 30.43 -31.95 29.14
C ILE A 180 30.95 -31.17 27.94
N ASP A 181 31.54 -31.87 27.00
CA ASP A 181 31.86 -31.36 25.66
C ASP A 181 30.62 -31.54 24.73
N PHE A 182 29.94 -30.46 24.49
CA PHE A 182 28.73 -30.51 23.64
C PHE A 182 29.10 -30.59 22.14
N CYS A 183 28.51 -31.53 21.44
CA CYS A 183 28.64 -31.63 20.01
C CYS A 183 27.83 -30.50 19.35
N LEU A 184 28.49 -29.42 18.99
CA LEU A 184 27.90 -28.31 18.25
C LEU A 184 27.60 -28.73 16.78
N PRO A 185 26.52 -28.22 16.17
CA PRO A 185 26.32 -28.31 14.74
C PRO A 185 27.55 -27.78 14.00
N GLU A 186 28.03 -28.50 12.97
CA GLU A 186 29.25 -28.14 12.23
C GLU A 186 29.23 -26.68 11.73
N ALA A 187 28.08 -26.21 11.22
CA ALA A 187 27.92 -24.85 10.74
C ALA A 187 28.02 -23.79 11.83
N GLU A 188 27.84 -24.17 13.09
CA GLU A 188 27.86 -23.26 14.25
C GLU A 188 29.20 -23.29 15.01
N LYS A 189 30.00 -24.33 14.88
CA LYS A 189 31.29 -24.49 15.61
C LYS A 189 32.19 -23.26 15.56
N PRO A 190 32.39 -22.59 14.42
CA PRO A 190 33.25 -21.41 14.35
C PRO A 190 32.65 -20.15 15.02
N TRP A 191 31.35 -20.13 15.26
CA TRP A 191 30.58 -18.93 15.61
C TRP A 191 29.93 -18.99 16.99
N ALA A 192 29.64 -20.20 17.48
CA ALA A 192 28.88 -20.40 18.71
C ALA A 192 29.70 -20.02 19.93
N LYS A 193 29.11 -19.18 20.78
CA LYS A 193 29.64 -18.80 22.07
C LYS A 193 28.68 -19.28 23.18
N LEU A 194 29.18 -20.03 24.14
CA LEU A 194 28.40 -20.46 25.29
C LEU A 194 28.02 -19.23 26.14
N ILE A 195 26.71 -19.01 26.32
CA ILE A 195 26.17 -17.94 27.16
C ILE A 195 25.97 -18.44 28.58
N ILE A 196 25.26 -19.56 28.74
CA ILE A 196 24.96 -20.13 30.06
C ILE A 196 24.82 -21.63 29.96
N ARG A 197 25.22 -22.32 31.04
CA ARG A 197 25.02 -23.75 31.22
C ARG A 197 24.39 -23.96 32.57
N LYS A 198 23.31 -24.71 32.69
CA LYS A 198 22.62 -25.06 33.93
C LYS A 198 22.30 -26.54 33.97
N ALA A 199 22.47 -27.12 35.16
CA ALA A 199 22.11 -28.50 35.43
C ALA A 199 20.88 -28.56 36.34
N TYR A 200 19.92 -29.41 35.97
CA TYR A 200 18.67 -29.62 36.70
C TYR A 200 18.55 -31.08 37.11
N PRO A 201 18.52 -31.37 38.43
CA PRO A 201 18.37 -32.74 38.94
C PRO A 201 16.99 -33.32 38.52
N LYS A 202 16.97 -34.60 38.11
CA LYS A 202 15.77 -35.35 37.79
C LYS A 202 15.48 -36.42 38.86
N ALA A 203 14.22 -36.85 38.97
CA ALA A 203 13.81 -37.78 40.01
C ALA A 203 14.46 -39.16 39.93
N ASP A 204 14.95 -39.54 38.76
CA ASP A 204 15.64 -40.82 38.50
C ASP A 204 17.16 -40.77 38.82
N GLY A 205 17.62 -39.65 39.36
CA GLY A 205 19.02 -39.45 39.71
C GLY A 205 19.88 -38.93 38.51
N GLN A 206 19.32 -38.79 37.33
CA GLN A 206 19.99 -38.14 36.24
C GLN A 206 20.01 -36.62 36.40
N GLN A 207 20.80 -35.93 35.57
CA GLN A 207 20.78 -34.49 35.44
C GLN A 207 20.44 -34.10 34.02
N ARG A 208 19.50 -33.19 33.88
CA ARG A 208 19.29 -32.49 32.59
C ARG A 208 20.20 -31.29 32.54
N VAL A 209 21.05 -31.22 31.53
CA VAL A 209 21.97 -30.10 31.33
C VAL A 209 21.54 -29.33 30.08
N ILE A 210 21.20 -28.07 30.27
CA ILE A 210 20.84 -27.12 29.24
C ILE A 210 21.99 -26.15 29.04
N ALA A 211 22.51 -26.09 27.84
CA ALA A 211 23.53 -25.12 27.40
C ALA A 211 22.95 -24.23 26.30
N LEU A 212 22.87 -22.94 26.58
CA LEU A 212 22.42 -21.90 25.63
C LEU A 212 23.65 -21.29 24.97
N TYR A 213 23.63 -21.27 23.66
CA TYR A 213 24.68 -20.71 22.83
C TYR A 213 24.15 -19.52 22.03
N GLU A 214 24.96 -18.47 21.94
CA GLU A 214 24.83 -17.36 21.00
C GLU A 214 25.56 -17.69 19.71
N SER A 215 25.03 -17.31 18.57
CA SER A 215 25.68 -17.34 17.27
C SER A 215 25.15 -16.21 16.39
N ARG A 216 25.60 -16.14 15.14
CA ARG A 216 25.12 -15.17 14.15
C ARG A 216 24.28 -15.86 13.08
N THR A 217 23.27 -15.15 12.55
CA THR A 217 22.48 -15.67 11.44
C THR A 217 23.29 -15.74 10.15
N ARG A 218 24.24 -14.84 10.01
CA ARG A 218 25.07 -14.63 8.80
C ARG A 218 24.24 -14.28 7.58
N GLN A 219 23.01 -13.80 7.80
CA GLN A 219 22.18 -13.32 6.74
C GLN A 219 22.84 -12.13 6.04
N GLN A 220 22.85 -12.17 4.71
CA GLN A 220 23.29 -11.07 3.87
C GLN A 220 22.09 -10.22 3.46
N VAL A 221 22.35 -8.95 3.17
CA VAL A 221 21.35 -8.06 2.56
C VAL A 221 20.80 -8.66 1.29
N LYS A 222 19.49 -8.73 1.16
CA LYS A 222 18.81 -9.23 -0.04
C LYS A 222 18.82 -8.16 -1.12
N ARG A 223 19.09 -8.57 -2.35
CA ARG A 223 19.08 -7.65 -3.50
C ARG A 223 20.08 -6.50 -3.40
N ALA A 224 21.12 -6.65 -2.62
CA ALA A 224 22.11 -5.60 -2.40
C ALA A 224 22.63 -5.00 -3.71
N ALA A 225 22.80 -3.67 -3.74
CA ALA A 225 23.51 -2.99 -4.81
C ALA A 225 25.03 -3.13 -4.63
N PRO A 226 25.85 -2.92 -5.68
CA PRO A 226 27.29 -2.83 -5.56
C PRO A 226 27.71 -1.83 -4.45
N GLY A 227 28.57 -2.27 -3.53
CA GLY A 227 28.98 -1.49 -2.37
C GLY A 227 28.00 -1.50 -1.18
N GLY A 228 26.91 -2.25 -1.29
CA GLY A 228 25.93 -2.47 -0.21
C GLY A 228 25.86 -3.92 0.25
N GLU A 229 26.67 -4.83 -0.33
CA GLU A 229 26.70 -6.24 0.03
C GLU A 229 27.35 -6.44 1.42
N GLY A 230 26.68 -7.13 2.30
CA GLY A 230 27.21 -7.36 3.66
C GLY A 230 26.18 -7.99 4.58
N TYR A 231 26.55 -8.07 5.84
CA TYR A 231 25.69 -8.64 6.87
C TYR A 231 24.51 -7.73 7.20
N VAL A 232 23.36 -8.36 7.47
CA VAL A 232 22.20 -7.70 8.09
C VAL A 232 22.54 -7.36 9.55
N ILE A 233 22.20 -6.14 9.99
CA ILE A 233 22.47 -5.67 11.34
C ILE A 233 21.67 -6.43 12.42
N ASP A 234 22.14 -6.41 13.65
CA ASP A 234 21.31 -6.77 14.81
C ASP A 234 20.34 -5.62 15.13
N HIS A 235 19.10 -5.76 14.69
CA HIS A 235 18.04 -4.75 14.91
C HIS A 235 17.63 -4.61 16.39
N PHE A 236 18.06 -5.52 17.24
CA PHE A 236 17.79 -5.44 18.68
C PHE A 236 18.91 -4.72 19.45
N ASP A 237 20.06 -4.52 18.82
CA ASP A 237 21.19 -3.82 19.43
C ASP A 237 21.20 -2.35 19.00
N SER A 238 20.94 -1.46 19.97
CA SER A 238 20.95 -0.01 19.72
C SER A 238 22.30 0.52 19.24
N THR A 239 23.40 -0.14 19.60
CA THR A 239 24.76 0.25 19.18
C THR A 239 24.97 -0.10 17.71
N ALA A 240 24.59 -1.31 17.31
CA ALA A 240 24.67 -1.75 15.91
C ALA A 240 23.84 -0.83 14.99
N VAL A 241 22.61 -0.49 15.42
CA VAL A 241 21.74 0.45 14.70
C VAL A 241 22.38 1.84 14.64
N ALA A 242 22.95 2.35 15.74
CA ALA A 242 23.61 3.65 15.75
C ALA A 242 24.80 3.72 14.78
N HIS A 243 25.67 2.72 14.79
CA HIS A 243 26.82 2.65 13.87
C HIS A 243 26.41 2.57 12.42
N TYR A 244 25.36 1.79 12.14
CA TYR A 244 24.78 1.70 10.79
C TYR A 244 24.30 3.05 10.28
N LEU A 245 23.50 3.76 11.08
CA LEU A 245 22.96 5.06 10.72
C LEU A 245 24.05 6.13 10.63
N GLN A 246 25.06 6.09 11.49
CA GLN A 246 26.20 6.99 11.44
C GLN A 246 27.00 6.88 10.14
N HIS A 247 27.13 5.68 9.58
CA HIS A 247 27.81 5.48 8.30
C HIS A 247 27.05 6.19 7.16
N ILE A 248 25.73 6.08 7.13
CA ILE A 248 24.88 6.78 6.14
C ILE A 248 24.99 8.30 6.34
N GLU A 249 24.83 8.77 7.59
CA GLU A 249 24.95 10.19 7.94
C GLU A 249 26.26 10.80 7.45
N GLN A 250 27.36 10.08 7.67
CA GLN A 250 28.69 10.53 7.25
C GLN A 250 28.79 10.74 5.75
N ALA A 251 28.22 9.83 4.94
CA ALA A 251 28.21 9.97 3.48
C ALA A 251 27.47 11.23 3.00
N PHE A 252 26.33 11.55 3.62
CA PHE A 252 25.58 12.77 3.33
C PHE A 252 26.36 14.04 3.73
N LEU A 253 26.94 14.07 4.92
CA LEU A 253 27.67 15.22 5.43
C LEU A 253 28.96 15.47 4.64
N GLU A 254 29.78 14.44 4.38
CA GLU A 254 31.03 14.56 3.64
C GLU A 254 30.82 15.00 2.18
N SER A 255 29.74 14.54 1.56
CA SER A 255 29.39 14.90 0.19
C SER A 255 28.63 16.23 0.08
N ASN A 256 28.18 16.81 1.19
CA ASN A 256 27.28 17.97 1.23
C ASN A 256 26.01 17.73 0.38
N THR A 257 25.44 16.51 0.47
CA THR A 257 24.19 16.13 -0.20
C THR A 257 23.02 16.43 0.75
N PRO A 258 21.94 17.06 0.30
CA PRO A 258 20.71 17.18 1.10
C PRO A 258 20.18 15.80 1.51
N PHE A 259 19.65 15.69 2.74
CA PHE A 259 18.92 14.50 3.13
C PHE A 259 17.60 14.43 2.33
N PRO A 260 17.12 13.24 1.96
CA PRO A 260 15.85 13.09 1.27
C PRO A 260 14.69 13.54 2.17
N HIS A 261 13.54 13.81 1.58
CA HIS A 261 12.35 14.14 2.37
C HIS A 261 11.95 12.98 3.27
N THR A 262 11.96 11.75 2.75
CA THR A 262 11.53 10.56 3.48
C THR A 262 12.56 9.44 3.35
N PHE A 263 12.96 8.87 4.48
CA PHE A 263 13.65 7.59 4.50
C PHE A 263 12.64 6.45 4.58
N PHE A 264 12.81 5.45 3.73
CA PHE A 264 11.97 4.27 3.65
C PHE A 264 12.65 3.03 4.23
N ASN A 265 11.88 2.19 4.91
CA ASN A 265 12.24 0.83 5.30
C ASN A 265 11.18 -0.15 4.80
N ASP A 266 11.63 -1.15 4.05
CA ASP A 266 10.85 -2.26 3.51
C ASP A 266 10.42 -3.25 4.60
N SER A 267 9.66 -4.29 4.24
CA SER A 267 9.20 -5.34 5.13
C SER A 267 10.35 -5.96 5.94
N TYR A 268 10.05 -6.32 7.18
CA TYR A 268 11.04 -6.90 8.08
C TYR A 268 11.35 -8.35 7.70
N GLU A 269 12.43 -8.54 6.97
CA GLU A 269 12.85 -9.85 6.48
C GLU A 269 14.18 -10.34 7.10
N VAL A 270 14.30 -10.19 8.40
CA VAL A 270 15.46 -10.70 9.16
C VAL A 270 15.21 -12.13 9.61
N TYR A 271 15.97 -13.07 9.07
CA TYR A 271 15.71 -14.49 9.22
C TYR A 271 16.50 -15.15 10.35
N GLY A 272 15.79 -15.83 11.26
CA GLY A 272 16.38 -16.59 12.36
C GLY A 272 17.02 -15.75 13.49
N ALA A 273 16.89 -14.44 13.45
CA ALA A 273 17.36 -13.56 14.51
C ALA A 273 16.42 -13.65 15.72
N ASN A 274 16.85 -14.37 16.73
CA ASN A 274 16.08 -14.59 17.94
C ASN A 274 16.83 -14.23 19.22
N TRP A 275 17.92 -13.49 19.11
CA TRP A 275 18.79 -13.16 20.21
C TRP A 275 19.53 -11.84 19.97
N THR A 276 20.00 -11.25 21.07
CA THR A 276 21.00 -10.18 21.09
C THR A 276 21.82 -10.29 22.36
N PRO A 277 23.09 -9.85 22.40
CA PRO A 277 23.96 -10.01 23.57
C PRO A 277 23.42 -9.42 24.87
N THR A 278 22.63 -8.36 24.81
CA THR A 278 22.07 -7.66 26.00
C THR A 278 20.72 -8.23 26.47
N LEU A 279 20.24 -9.33 25.87
CA LEU A 279 18.90 -9.83 26.10
C LEU A 279 18.60 -10.18 27.55
N PHE A 280 19.51 -10.83 28.28
CA PHE A 280 19.25 -11.21 29.69
C PHE A 280 19.07 -9.98 30.59
N GLU A 281 19.87 -8.95 30.37
CA GLU A 281 19.77 -7.69 31.14
C GLU A 281 18.45 -6.97 30.81
N GLU A 282 18.11 -6.86 29.53
CA GLU A 282 16.89 -6.22 29.04
C GLU A 282 15.65 -6.99 29.52
N PHE A 283 15.68 -8.32 29.46
CA PHE A 283 14.60 -9.14 29.97
C PHE A 283 14.36 -8.90 31.45
N ALA A 284 15.43 -8.98 32.26
CA ALA A 284 15.32 -8.78 33.72
C ALA A 284 14.80 -7.38 34.06
N ARG A 285 15.29 -6.36 33.35
CA ARG A 285 14.86 -4.97 33.53
C ARG A 285 13.38 -4.76 33.21
N ARG A 286 12.88 -5.43 32.15
CA ARG A 286 11.55 -5.21 31.64
C ARG A 286 10.48 -6.12 32.22
N ARG A 287 10.84 -7.38 32.55
CA ARG A 287 9.90 -8.37 33.07
C ARG A 287 9.93 -8.53 34.60
N GLY A 288 10.94 -7.96 35.25
CA GLY A 288 11.05 -7.97 36.71
C GLY A 288 11.57 -9.29 37.28
N TYR A 289 12.03 -10.23 36.44
CA TYR A 289 12.69 -11.47 36.85
C TYR A 289 13.73 -11.87 35.81
N ARG A 290 14.66 -12.77 36.20
CA ARG A 290 15.75 -13.20 35.32
C ARG A 290 15.34 -14.40 34.49
N LEU A 291 15.52 -14.32 33.18
CA LEU A 291 15.24 -15.43 32.26
C LEU A 291 16.12 -16.64 32.58
N GLU A 292 17.37 -16.41 33.00
CA GLU A 292 18.30 -17.47 33.39
C GLU A 292 17.73 -18.34 34.52
N ASP A 293 16.93 -17.76 35.44
CA ASP A 293 16.31 -18.52 36.53
C ASP A 293 15.10 -19.34 36.09
N LYS A 294 14.60 -19.06 34.88
CA LYS A 294 13.49 -19.76 34.24
C LYS A 294 13.93 -20.55 32.99
N LEU A 295 15.25 -20.79 32.80
CA LEU A 295 15.77 -21.37 31.56
C LEU A 295 15.16 -22.72 31.23
N GLU A 296 14.96 -23.61 32.22
CA GLU A 296 14.29 -24.91 31.99
C GLU A 296 12.85 -24.71 31.49
N GLN A 297 12.10 -23.84 32.17
CA GLN A 297 10.70 -23.52 31.76
C GLN A 297 10.64 -22.89 30.38
N PHE A 298 11.58 -22.02 30.06
CA PHE A 298 11.70 -21.38 28.73
C PHE A 298 11.94 -22.43 27.65
N VAL A 299 12.88 -23.34 27.87
CA VAL A 299 13.21 -24.41 26.91
C VAL A 299 12.06 -25.42 26.76
N ASP A 300 11.33 -25.69 27.85
CA ASP A 300 10.13 -26.54 27.84
C ASP A 300 8.91 -25.88 27.20
N GLY A 301 8.99 -24.60 26.85
CA GLY A 301 7.93 -23.86 26.20
C GLY A 301 6.83 -23.40 27.16
N ASP A 302 7.16 -23.01 28.39
CA ASP A 302 6.19 -22.39 29.29
C ASP A 302 5.59 -21.15 28.66
N ALA A 303 4.25 -21.12 28.55
CA ALA A 303 3.55 -20.11 27.79
C ALA A 303 3.74 -18.68 28.33
N GLN A 304 3.94 -18.52 29.64
CA GLN A 304 4.19 -17.21 30.23
C GLN A 304 5.62 -16.76 29.96
N VAL A 305 6.62 -17.62 30.21
CA VAL A 305 8.03 -17.30 30.02
C VAL A 305 8.34 -17.02 28.55
N VAL A 306 7.78 -17.84 27.63
CA VAL A 306 7.95 -17.61 26.18
C VAL A 306 7.25 -16.33 25.73
N SER A 307 6.05 -16.03 26.26
CA SER A 307 5.36 -14.77 25.97
C SER A 307 6.17 -13.56 26.45
N ASP A 308 6.73 -13.62 27.66
CA ASP A 308 7.55 -12.55 28.24
C ASP A 308 8.88 -12.39 27.46
N TYR A 309 9.44 -13.50 26.97
CA TYR A 309 10.60 -13.49 26.09
C TYR A 309 10.29 -12.78 24.77
N ARG A 310 9.21 -13.19 24.11
CA ARG A 310 8.72 -12.59 22.87
C ARG A 310 8.38 -11.11 23.05
N GLU A 311 7.73 -10.77 24.15
CA GLU A 311 7.48 -9.39 24.51
C GLU A 311 8.76 -8.64 24.82
N THR A 312 9.83 -9.27 25.35
CA THR A 312 11.10 -8.62 25.61
C THR A 312 11.86 -8.29 24.33
N LEU A 313 12.07 -9.17 23.42
CA LEU A 313 12.74 -8.82 22.17
C LEU A 313 11.92 -7.83 21.32
N SER A 314 10.58 -7.94 21.34
CA SER A 314 9.71 -7.00 20.66
C SER A 314 9.97 -5.58 21.12
N ASP A 315 10.04 -5.27 22.40
CA ASP A 315 10.32 -3.97 22.92
C ASP A 315 11.71 -3.50 22.52
N MET A 316 12.68 -4.36 22.36
CA MET A 316 14.00 -3.96 21.87
C MET A 316 13.93 -3.51 20.40
N LEU A 317 13.19 -4.21 19.55
CA LEU A 317 13.03 -3.79 18.16
C LEU A 317 12.41 -2.39 18.06
N LEU A 318 11.33 -2.16 18.79
CA LEU A 318 10.64 -0.88 18.78
C LEU A 318 11.55 0.27 19.27
N ALA A 319 12.22 0.07 20.40
CA ALA A 319 13.06 1.09 21.01
C ALA A 319 14.38 1.30 20.28
N ASN A 320 15.09 0.21 19.97
CA ASN A 320 16.46 0.25 19.50
C ASN A 320 16.59 0.39 17.99
N PHE A 321 15.53 0.02 17.24
CA PHE A 321 15.51 0.18 15.79
C PHE A 321 14.49 1.24 15.35
N THR A 322 13.20 1.00 15.52
CA THR A 322 12.18 1.85 14.87
C THR A 322 12.20 3.28 15.40
N HIS A 323 12.17 3.47 16.72
CA HIS A 323 12.27 4.82 17.30
C HIS A 323 13.63 5.46 17.04
N GLN A 324 14.72 4.71 17.21
CA GLN A 324 16.07 5.25 17.02
C GLN A 324 16.30 5.72 15.58
N TRP A 325 15.81 4.97 14.58
CA TRP A 325 15.87 5.34 13.18
C TRP A 325 14.98 6.55 12.87
N THR A 326 13.75 6.59 13.40
CA THR A 326 12.86 7.75 13.24
C THR A 326 13.44 9.01 13.87
N ASP A 327 13.97 8.92 15.11
CA ASP A 327 14.62 10.03 15.77
C ASP A 327 15.88 10.51 15.02
N TRP A 328 16.62 9.57 14.43
CA TRP A 328 17.77 9.90 13.58
C TRP A 328 17.33 10.69 12.33
N ALA A 329 16.30 10.23 11.62
CA ALA A 329 15.78 10.93 10.45
C ALA A 329 15.30 12.34 10.80
N HIS A 330 14.59 12.50 11.93
CA HIS A 330 14.11 13.81 12.40
C HIS A 330 15.25 14.78 12.71
N ARG A 331 16.37 14.32 13.27
CA ARG A 331 17.56 15.18 13.49
C ARG A 331 18.13 15.79 12.21
N HIS A 332 17.88 15.16 11.07
CA HIS A 332 18.30 15.61 9.75
C HIS A 332 17.19 16.30 8.93
N GLY A 333 16.02 16.54 9.56
CA GLY A 333 14.88 17.18 8.91
C GLY A 333 14.11 16.29 7.93
N ALA A 334 14.41 14.98 7.91
CA ALA A 334 13.70 13.96 7.16
C ALA A 334 12.62 13.31 8.02
N ILE A 335 11.67 12.63 7.36
CA ILE A 335 10.67 11.79 8.00
C ILE A 335 10.86 10.33 7.63
N THR A 336 10.11 9.43 8.28
CA THR A 336 10.22 7.99 8.04
C THR A 336 8.94 7.39 7.50
N ARG A 337 9.08 6.43 6.58
CA ARG A 337 8.02 5.59 6.03
C ARG A 337 8.42 4.12 6.17
N ASN A 338 7.55 3.28 6.74
CA ASN A 338 7.92 1.94 7.16
C ASN A 338 6.84 0.90 6.91
N GLN A 339 7.24 -0.23 6.35
CA GLN A 339 6.49 -1.48 6.39
C GLN A 339 6.87 -2.26 7.65
N ALA A 340 5.93 -2.38 8.57
CA ALA A 340 6.20 -3.07 9.84
C ALA A 340 5.93 -4.58 9.78
N HIS A 341 5.22 -5.08 8.77
CA HIS A 341 4.91 -6.50 8.66
C HIS A 341 6.17 -7.36 8.47
N GLY A 342 6.07 -8.63 8.83
CA GLY A 342 7.24 -9.50 8.98
C GLY A 342 7.96 -9.30 10.30
N SER A 343 7.76 -8.17 10.97
CA SER A 343 8.40 -7.92 12.26
C SER A 343 7.78 -8.79 13.35
N PRO A 344 8.56 -9.00 14.40
CA PRO A 344 8.18 -9.84 15.53
C PRO A 344 7.42 -9.08 16.60
N ALA A 345 6.95 -7.90 16.32
CA ALA A 345 6.35 -6.97 17.25
C ALA A 345 4.83 -6.86 17.11
N ASN A 346 4.19 -6.17 18.05
CA ASN A 346 2.87 -5.64 17.83
C ASN A 346 2.92 -4.69 16.63
N LEU A 347 2.30 -5.08 15.52
CA LEU A 347 2.35 -4.31 14.27
C LEU A 347 1.81 -2.90 14.44
N ILE A 348 0.77 -2.70 15.27
CA ILE A 348 0.21 -1.36 15.53
C ILE A 348 1.26 -0.45 16.17
N ASP A 349 2.04 -0.97 17.11
CA ASP A 349 3.07 -0.16 17.76
C ASP A 349 4.22 0.19 16.81
N CYS A 350 4.64 -0.75 15.97
CA CYS A 350 5.69 -0.51 14.98
C CYS A 350 5.25 0.45 13.87
N TYR A 351 4.02 0.31 13.37
CA TYR A 351 3.46 1.27 12.41
C TYR A 351 3.27 2.65 13.03
N ALA A 352 2.87 2.72 14.28
CA ALA A 352 2.66 3.97 14.99
C ALA A 352 3.96 4.73 15.34
N ALA A 353 5.10 4.04 15.34
CA ALA A 353 6.40 4.62 15.71
C ALA A 353 7.07 5.45 14.61
N VAL A 354 6.56 5.42 13.38
CA VAL A 354 7.10 6.16 12.22
C VAL A 354 6.13 7.24 11.77
N ASP A 355 6.57 8.16 10.90
CA ASP A 355 5.73 9.27 10.45
C ASP A 355 4.64 8.81 9.48
N ILE A 356 4.97 7.91 8.56
CA ILE A 356 4.06 7.37 7.56
C ILE A 356 4.04 5.84 7.66
N PRO A 357 3.03 5.26 8.32
CA PRO A 357 2.80 3.81 8.26
C PRO A 357 2.54 3.37 6.81
N GLU A 358 3.20 2.32 6.35
CA GLU A 358 2.98 1.76 5.01
C GLU A 358 2.48 0.32 5.06
N ILE A 359 1.36 0.05 4.39
CA ILE A 359 0.85 -1.30 4.18
C ILE A 359 1.33 -1.84 2.83
N GLU A 360 1.21 -3.12 2.60
CA GLU A 360 1.52 -3.77 1.34
C GLU A 360 0.26 -4.36 0.71
N GLY A 361 0.08 -4.19 -0.61
CA GLY A 361 -0.94 -4.82 -1.42
C GLY A 361 -0.33 -5.62 -2.55
N PHE A 362 -0.48 -6.93 -2.52
CA PHE A 362 0.35 -7.86 -3.29
C PHE A 362 -0.34 -8.40 -4.54
N GLY A 363 -1.46 -9.08 -4.40
CA GLY A 363 -2.13 -9.75 -5.49
C GLY A 363 -3.48 -9.15 -5.86
N LEU A 364 -4.09 -9.61 -6.94
CA LEU A 364 -5.40 -9.17 -7.39
C LEU A 364 -6.52 -9.86 -6.61
N SER A 365 -7.42 -9.05 -6.04
CA SER A 365 -8.62 -9.53 -5.36
C SER A 365 -9.62 -10.16 -6.33
N ASP A 366 -10.37 -11.15 -5.87
CA ASP A 366 -11.40 -11.82 -6.65
C ASP A 366 -12.75 -11.10 -6.54
N PHE A 367 -12.85 -9.92 -7.17
CA PHE A 367 -14.04 -9.08 -7.10
C PHE A 367 -15.18 -9.55 -8.03
N HIS A 368 -14.92 -10.42 -9.01
CA HIS A 368 -15.87 -10.80 -10.07
C HIS A 368 -16.47 -9.63 -10.85
N ILE A 369 -15.80 -8.46 -10.88
CA ILE A 369 -16.28 -7.28 -11.59
C ILE A 369 -16.54 -7.61 -13.05
N ARG A 370 -17.74 -7.26 -13.52
CA ARG A 370 -18.19 -7.54 -14.90
C ARG A 370 -17.35 -6.80 -15.91
N GLY A 371 -16.76 -7.51 -16.87
CA GLY A 371 -15.89 -6.95 -17.91
C GLY A 371 -14.44 -6.75 -17.51
N LEU A 372 -14.10 -6.94 -16.23
CA LEU A 372 -12.69 -6.93 -15.80
C LEU A 372 -11.99 -8.18 -16.33
N ARG A 373 -10.88 -7.99 -17.06
CA ARG A 373 -10.10 -9.11 -17.56
C ARG A 373 -9.42 -9.86 -16.41
N ARG A 374 -9.54 -11.17 -16.44
CA ARG A 374 -8.82 -12.09 -15.57
C ARG A 374 -8.15 -13.16 -16.41
N ASP A 375 -6.89 -13.41 -16.11
CA ASP A 375 -6.09 -14.43 -16.76
C ASP A 375 -5.85 -15.58 -15.78
N GLU A 376 -6.59 -16.66 -15.91
CA GLU A 376 -6.40 -17.85 -15.06
C GLU A 376 -4.95 -18.35 -15.16
N GLY A 377 -4.31 -18.58 -14.01
CA GLY A 377 -2.91 -19.00 -13.91
C GLY A 377 -1.87 -17.88 -14.08
N PHE A 378 -2.29 -16.65 -14.37
CA PHE A 378 -1.40 -15.49 -14.49
C PHE A 378 -1.71 -14.38 -13.48
N THR A 379 -2.73 -14.58 -12.65
CA THR A 379 -3.11 -13.70 -11.57
C THR A 379 -2.82 -14.40 -10.26
N ARG A 380 -2.08 -13.75 -9.37
CA ARG A 380 -1.85 -14.27 -8.03
C ARG A 380 -3.16 -14.24 -7.24
N PRO A 381 -3.54 -15.31 -6.54
CA PRO A 381 -4.67 -15.26 -5.61
C PRO A 381 -4.47 -14.12 -4.62
N ASN A 382 -5.55 -13.41 -4.32
CA ASN A 382 -5.49 -12.26 -3.46
C ASN A 382 -5.14 -12.65 -2.02
N ASP A 383 -4.13 -12.00 -1.49
CA ASP A 383 -3.79 -11.92 -0.08
C ASP A 383 -4.05 -10.50 0.49
N SER A 384 -4.62 -9.61 -0.32
CA SER A 384 -5.04 -8.26 0.08
C SER A 384 -6.54 -8.24 0.38
N ASP A 385 -6.92 -8.37 1.64
CA ASP A 385 -8.28 -8.18 2.12
C ASP A 385 -8.36 -6.99 3.10
N LEU A 386 -9.57 -6.52 3.37
CA LEU A 386 -9.77 -5.36 4.22
C LEU A 386 -9.14 -5.51 5.60
N SER A 387 -9.19 -6.73 6.19
CA SER A 387 -8.62 -6.98 7.52
C SER A 387 -7.10 -6.88 7.56
N MET A 388 -6.44 -7.23 6.46
CA MET A 388 -5.00 -7.11 6.28
C MET A 388 -4.60 -5.65 6.03
N LEU A 389 -5.31 -4.96 5.13
CA LEU A 389 -4.98 -3.62 4.70
C LEU A 389 -5.14 -2.55 5.80
N LYS A 390 -5.90 -2.84 6.88
CA LYS A 390 -6.20 -1.86 7.95
C LYS A 390 -5.11 -1.69 9.03
N TYR A 391 -4.03 -2.46 9.04
CA TYR A 391 -3.00 -2.33 10.09
C TYR A 391 -2.31 -0.96 10.09
N ALA A 392 -1.78 -0.54 8.96
CA ALA A 392 -1.11 0.76 8.85
C ALA A 392 -2.10 1.94 8.98
N PRO A 393 -3.28 1.95 8.30
CA PRO A 393 -4.29 2.99 8.50
C PRO A 393 -4.74 3.11 9.97
N SER A 394 -4.97 1.99 10.65
CA SER A 394 -5.36 2.01 12.07
C SER A 394 -4.31 2.70 12.94
N ALA A 395 -3.03 2.37 12.74
CA ALA A 395 -1.94 3.00 13.48
C ALA A 395 -1.89 4.52 13.21
N ALA A 396 -2.07 4.95 11.95
CA ALA A 396 -2.14 6.35 11.60
C ALA A 396 -3.33 7.06 12.29
N HIS A 397 -4.52 6.48 12.20
CA HIS A 397 -5.74 7.07 12.75
C HIS A 397 -5.69 7.22 14.27
N ILE A 398 -5.28 6.17 15.01
CA ILE A 398 -5.24 6.23 16.48
C ILE A 398 -4.14 7.15 17.01
N THR A 399 -3.14 7.49 16.18
CA THR A 399 -2.04 8.41 16.53
C THR A 399 -2.15 9.79 15.87
N GLY A 400 -3.24 10.06 15.13
CA GLY A 400 -3.50 11.35 14.49
C GLY A 400 -2.56 11.68 13.33
N LYS A 401 -1.94 10.66 12.71
CA LYS A 401 -1.10 10.86 11.51
C LYS A 401 -1.98 11.08 10.28
N LYS A 402 -1.57 12.01 9.45
CA LYS A 402 -2.34 12.38 8.25
C LYS A 402 -2.23 11.34 7.14
N TYR A 403 -1.07 10.71 6.98
CA TYR A 403 -0.77 9.87 5.84
C TYR A 403 -0.67 8.40 6.23
N THR A 404 -1.22 7.56 5.38
CA THR A 404 -0.97 6.12 5.31
C THR A 404 -0.58 5.78 3.89
N SER A 405 0.61 5.22 3.70
CA SER A 405 1.05 4.80 2.39
C SER A 405 0.80 3.31 2.12
N SER A 406 1.00 2.91 0.89
CA SER A 406 1.02 1.51 0.49
C SER A 406 2.08 1.23 -0.56
N GLU A 407 2.78 0.12 -0.41
CA GLU A 407 3.39 -0.57 -1.53
C GLU A 407 2.26 -1.23 -2.33
N THR A 408 2.19 -0.96 -3.65
CA THR A 408 0.99 -1.26 -4.40
C THR A 408 1.31 -2.00 -5.69
N PHE A 409 0.61 -3.12 -5.94
CA PHE A 409 0.67 -3.93 -7.15
C PHE A 409 1.93 -4.78 -7.33
N THR A 410 2.59 -5.22 -6.27
CA THR A 410 3.85 -5.99 -6.33
C THR A 410 3.76 -7.24 -7.23
N TRP A 411 2.70 -8.03 -7.12
CA TRP A 411 2.39 -9.19 -7.96
C TRP A 411 0.92 -9.23 -8.36
N LEU A 412 0.37 -8.11 -8.85
CA LEU A 412 -1.03 -8.05 -9.23
C LEU A 412 -1.39 -9.12 -10.27
N THR A 413 -0.56 -9.22 -11.31
CA THR A 413 -0.61 -10.30 -12.32
C THR A 413 0.82 -10.72 -12.69
N GLU A 414 0.97 -11.60 -13.68
CA GLU A 414 2.26 -11.95 -14.27
C GLU A 414 2.85 -10.76 -15.05
N HIS A 415 4.18 -10.72 -15.16
CA HIS A 415 4.90 -9.72 -15.95
C HIS A 415 4.27 -9.50 -17.33
N PHE A 416 4.25 -8.26 -17.79
CA PHE A 416 3.72 -7.85 -19.09
C PHE A 416 2.23 -8.09 -19.32
N ARG A 417 1.47 -8.44 -18.28
CA ARG A 417 0.05 -8.79 -18.38
C ARG A 417 -0.87 -7.89 -17.55
N THR A 418 -0.35 -6.97 -16.77
CA THR A 418 -1.16 -6.07 -15.96
C THR A 418 -1.65 -4.87 -16.78
N SER A 419 -2.95 -4.63 -16.77
CA SER A 419 -3.58 -3.45 -17.34
C SER A 419 -3.91 -2.41 -16.27
N LEU A 420 -4.09 -1.16 -16.68
CA LEU A 420 -4.58 -0.08 -15.80
C LEU A 420 -5.94 -0.43 -15.19
N SER A 421 -6.80 -1.10 -15.98
CA SER A 421 -8.12 -1.55 -15.52
C SER A 421 -8.07 -2.54 -14.37
N GLN A 422 -7.07 -3.41 -14.33
CA GLN A 422 -6.87 -4.37 -13.22
C GLN A 422 -6.33 -3.70 -11.95
N MET A 423 -5.60 -2.59 -12.09
CA MET A 423 -5.07 -1.85 -10.95
C MET A 423 -6.15 -1.16 -10.13
N LYS A 424 -7.18 -0.61 -10.80
CA LYS A 424 -8.19 0.23 -10.15
C LYS A 424 -8.93 -0.44 -8.99
N PRO A 425 -9.52 -1.63 -9.10
CA PRO A 425 -10.33 -2.21 -8.02
C PRO A 425 -9.52 -2.57 -6.77
N ASP A 426 -8.28 -3.03 -6.91
CA ASP A 426 -7.42 -3.28 -5.75
C ASP A 426 -7.02 -1.98 -5.05
N LEU A 427 -6.74 -0.93 -5.82
CA LEU A 427 -6.50 0.40 -5.27
C LEU A 427 -7.74 0.97 -4.58
N ASP A 428 -8.92 0.80 -5.16
CA ASP A 428 -10.18 1.23 -4.54
C ASP A 428 -10.41 0.54 -3.20
N LEU A 429 -10.05 -0.75 -3.08
CA LEU A 429 -10.11 -1.47 -1.81
C LEU A 429 -9.13 -0.90 -0.77
N MET A 430 -7.90 -0.56 -1.18
CA MET A 430 -6.91 0.09 -0.32
C MET A 430 -7.40 1.45 0.17
N PHE A 431 -8.03 2.24 -0.71
CA PHE A 431 -8.66 3.51 -0.34
C PHE A 431 -9.78 3.31 0.68
N CYS A 432 -10.62 2.29 0.50
CA CYS A 432 -11.64 1.93 1.49
C CYS A 432 -11.06 1.43 2.81
N ALA A 433 -9.83 0.93 2.83
CA ALA A 433 -9.12 0.55 4.05
C ALA A 433 -8.52 1.74 4.82
N GLY A 434 -8.30 2.88 4.14
CA GLY A 434 -7.74 4.09 4.73
C GLY A 434 -6.38 4.52 4.15
N VAL A 435 -5.86 3.82 3.15
CA VAL A 435 -4.67 4.28 2.39
C VAL A 435 -5.00 5.60 1.69
N ASN A 436 -4.10 6.57 1.77
CA ASN A 436 -4.28 7.88 1.18
C ASN A 436 -3.00 8.46 0.53
N ARG A 437 -1.92 7.65 0.45
CA ARG A 437 -0.66 8.02 -0.20
C ARG A 437 0.01 6.76 -0.80
N MET A 438 -0.47 6.29 -1.94
CA MET A 438 0.03 5.07 -2.56
C MET A 438 1.36 5.27 -3.29
N PHE A 439 2.17 4.22 -3.30
CA PHE A 439 3.37 4.08 -4.11
C PHE A 439 3.24 2.87 -5.04
N PHE A 440 3.50 3.06 -6.32
CA PHE A 440 3.64 1.93 -7.24
C PHE A 440 4.91 1.13 -6.90
N HIS A 441 4.79 -0.19 -6.94
CA HIS A 441 5.94 -1.08 -6.84
C HIS A 441 6.29 -1.66 -8.23
N GLY A 442 6.98 -1.06 -9.15
CA GLY A 442 7.43 0.30 -9.16
C GLY A 442 7.88 0.60 -10.57
N THR A 443 8.94 1.33 -10.75
CA THR A 443 9.56 1.59 -12.04
C THR A 443 11.06 1.33 -11.98
N THR A 444 11.64 0.86 -13.08
CA THR A 444 13.08 0.57 -13.14
C THR A 444 13.78 1.65 -13.97
N TYR A 445 14.87 2.22 -13.44
CA TYR A 445 15.71 3.09 -14.28
C TYR A 445 16.17 2.33 -15.51
N ALA A 446 15.96 2.92 -16.67
CA ALA A 446 16.51 2.46 -17.94
C ALA A 446 16.91 3.69 -18.77
N PRO A 447 18.10 3.71 -19.40
CA PRO A 447 18.50 4.81 -20.26
C PRO A 447 17.59 4.91 -21.49
N GLN A 448 17.38 6.13 -21.95
CA GLN A 448 16.65 6.40 -23.20
C GLN A 448 17.31 5.64 -24.37
N GLY A 449 16.50 4.96 -25.17
CA GLY A 449 16.99 4.19 -26.30
C GLY A 449 17.53 2.78 -25.97
N GLU A 450 17.49 2.34 -24.73
CA GLU A 450 17.81 0.95 -24.40
C GLU A 450 16.82 0.01 -25.10
N ALA A 451 17.34 -1.10 -25.67
CA ALA A 451 16.52 -2.07 -26.41
C ALA A 451 15.39 -2.63 -25.52
N TRP A 452 14.17 -2.58 -26.03
CA TRP A 452 12.99 -3.09 -25.33
C TRP A 452 13.13 -4.60 -24.98
N PRO A 453 12.73 -5.04 -23.78
CA PRO A 453 11.94 -4.36 -22.75
C PRO A 453 12.77 -3.48 -21.79
N GLY A 454 14.06 -3.31 -21.97
CA GLY A 454 14.94 -2.56 -21.08
C GLY A 454 15.24 -3.31 -19.78
N ARG A 455 15.54 -2.56 -18.72
CA ARG A 455 15.81 -3.09 -17.39
C ARG A 455 14.49 -3.34 -16.66
N ARG A 456 14.42 -4.44 -15.93
CA ARG A 456 13.22 -4.85 -15.19
C ARG A 456 13.59 -5.35 -13.80
N PHE A 457 12.73 -5.07 -12.84
CA PHE A 457 12.76 -5.73 -11.55
C PHE A 457 12.18 -7.14 -11.67
N TYR A 458 12.46 -8.04 -10.73
CA TYR A 458 11.98 -9.43 -10.82
C TYR A 458 10.48 -9.58 -10.52
N ALA A 459 9.89 -8.69 -9.72
CA ALA A 459 8.46 -8.66 -9.48
C ALA A 459 7.71 -7.96 -10.61
N SER A 460 6.41 -8.21 -10.74
CA SER A 460 5.60 -7.65 -11.81
C SER A 460 5.16 -6.20 -11.55
N VAL A 461 4.43 -5.68 -12.49
CA VAL A 461 3.90 -4.31 -12.63
C VAL A 461 5.01 -3.27 -12.69
N ASP A 462 5.50 -3.10 -13.90
CA ASP A 462 6.47 -2.07 -14.20
C ASP A 462 5.77 -0.84 -14.79
N MET A 463 5.69 0.22 -14.00
CA MET A 463 5.14 1.52 -14.36
C MET A 463 6.24 2.41 -14.91
N SER A 464 6.74 2.07 -16.10
CA SER A 464 7.83 2.79 -16.75
C SER A 464 7.49 3.26 -18.16
N PRO A 465 8.20 4.29 -18.68
CA PRO A 465 8.04 4.76 -20.05
C PRO A 465 8.26 3.67 -21.12
N ASN A 466 8.93 2.58 -20.77
CA ASN A 466 9.17 1.44 -21.67
C ASN A 466 8.00 0.45 -21.73
N ASN A 467 6.94 0.64 -20.94
CA ASN A 467 5.76 -0.21 -20.97
C ASN A 467 4.66 0.46 -21.80
N SER A 468 3.95 -0.29 -22.65
CA SER A 468 2.86 0.26 -23.48
C SER A 468 1.76 0.96 -22.66
N ILE A 469 1.47 0.47 -21.44
CA ILE A 469 0.47 1.08 -20.55
C ILE A 469 0.85 2.50 -20.10
N TRP A 470 2.12 2.89 -20.21
CA TRP A 470 2.59 4.24 -19.84
C TRP A 470 1.92 5.35 -20.63
N ARG A 471 1.58 5.08 -21.89
CA ARG A 471 0.87 6.02 -22.76
C ARG A 471 -0.41 6.57 -22.09
N ASP A 472 -1.14 5.73 -21.37
CA ASP A 472 -2.41 6.08 -20.73
C ASP A 472 -2.32 6.14 -19.19
N ALA A 473 -1.13 5.93 -18.62
CA ALA A 473 -0.86 6.05 -17.18
C ALA A 473 -1.27 7.40 -16.58
N PRO A 474 -1.14 8.56 -17.27
CA PRO A 474 -1.59 9.85 -16.73
C PRO A 474 -3.07 9.84 -16.30
N ALA A 475 -3.94 9.10 -16.99
CA ALA A 475 -5.36 9.01 -16.62
C ALA A 475 -5.57 8.28 -15.29
N LEU A 476 -4.79 7.23 -15.02
CA LEU A 476 -4.78 6.55 -13.71
C LEU A 476 -4.17 7.45 -12.62
N MET A 477 -3.05 8.13 -12.90
CA MET A 477 -2.41 9.01 -11.93
C MET A 477 -3.30 10.20 -11.54
N ASP A 478 -4.04 10.74 -12.48
CA ASP A 478 -5.07 11.76 -12.24
C ASP A 478 -6.20 11.23 -11.35
N TYR A 479 -6.69 10.03 -11.61
CA TYR A 479 -7.68 9.36 -10.79
C TYR A 479 -7.20 9.20 -9.34
N ILE A 480 -5.98 8.69 -9.16
CA ILE A 480 -5.34 8.53 -7.85
C ILE A 480 -5.25 9.88 -7.13
N THR A 481 -4.76 10.90 -7.82
CA THR A 481 -4.60 12.25 -7.26
C THR A 481 -5.94 12.80 -6.76
N ARG A 482 -7.01 12.64 -7.55
CA ARG A 482 -8.36 13.08 -7.14
C ARG A 482 -8.86 12.30 -5.93
N CYS A 483 -8.72 10.97 -5.91
CA CYS A 483 -9.14 10.16 -4.76
C CYS A 483 -8.35 10.54 -3.50
N GLN A 484 -7.02 10.58 -3.58
CA GLN A 484 -6.16 10.88 -2.44
C GLN A 484 -6.37 12.30 -1.91
N THR A 485 -6.71 13.27 -2.78
CA THR A 485 -7.08 14.63 -2.35
C THR A 485 -8.24 14.61 -1.34
N PHE A 486 -9.27 13.81 -1.60
CA PHE A 486 -10.40 13.66 -0.67
C PHE A 486 -10.04 12.79 0.53
N LEU A 487 -9.28 11.72 0.35
CA LEU A 487 -8.86 10.83 1.43
C LEU A 487 -7.87 11.49 2.41
N GLN A 488 -7.19 12.55 2.00
CA GLN A 488 -6.33 13.39 2.84
C GLN A 488 -7.08 14.59 3.45
N TRP A 489 -8.32 14.82 3.05
CA TRP A 489 -9.14 15.92 3.57
C TRP A 489 -9.89 15.49 4.84
N GLY A 490 -9.86 16.35 5.86
CA GLY A 490 -10.55 16.11 7.14
C GLY A 490 -9.94 14.94 7.94
N GLU A 491 -10.74 14.41 8.87
CA GLU A 491 -10.33 13.42 9.86
C GLU A 491 -10.99 12.07 9.61
N PRO A 492 -10.38 10.94 10.02
CA PRO A 492 -11.02 9.65 9.98
C PRO A 492 -12.27 9.60 10.88
N ASP A 493 -13.33 8.92 10.43
CA ASP A 493 -14.57 8.75 11.19
C ASP A 493 -15.03 7.29 11.19
N ASN A 494 -14.14 6.40 11.62
CA ASN A 494 -14.43 5.00 11.82
C ASN A 494 -15.26 4.80 13.10
N ASP A 495 -16.11 3.76 13.12
CA ASP A 495 -17.09 3.60 14.21
C ASP A 495 -16.47 2.99 15.46
N PHE A 496 -15.60 2.00 15.34
CA PHE A 496 -15.14 1.19 16.46
C PHE A 496 -13.63 1.06 16.57
N LEU A 497 -13.13 0.98 17.81
CA LEU A 497 -11.80 0.43 18.09
C LEU A 497 -11.91 -1.09 18.26
N VAL A 498 -10.95 -1.84 17.72
CA VAL A 498 -10.86 -3.29 17.90
C VAL A 498 -9.52 -3.64 18.54
N TYR A 499 -9.61 -4.30 19.71
CA TYR A 499 -8.41 -4.73 20.43
C TYR A 499 -7.65 -5.83 19.68
N LEU A 500 -6.36 -5.62 19.42
CA LEU A 500 -5.46 -6.60 18.81
C LEU A 500 -4.85 -7.51 19.91
N PRO A 501 -5.22 -8.80 20.02
CA PRO A 501 -4.83 -9.67 21.13
C PRO A 501 -3.43 -10.30 20.92
N VAL A 502 -2.37 -9.49 20.85
CA VAL A 502 -0.99 -9.94 20.55
C VAL A 502 -0.49 -10.93 21.61
N ARG A 503 -0.82 -10.71 22.90
CA ARG A 503 -0.39 -11.61 23.98
C ARG A 503 -0.97 -13.02 23.87
N ASP A 504 -2.21 -13.16 23.39
CA ASP A 504 -2.78 -14.47 23.12
C ASP A 504 -2.03 -15.21 22.01
N MET A 505 -1.60 -14.46 20.98
CA MET A 505 -0.76 -15.03 19.93
C MET A 505 0.62 -15.44 20.48
N TRP A 506 1.26 -14.58 21.29
CA TRP A 506 2.56 -14.88 21.89
C TRP A 506 2.57 -16.12 22.82
N ARG A 507 1.44 -16.49 23.40
CA ARG A 507 1.26 -17.69 24.23
C ARG A 507 1.09 -18.97 23.43
N ASN A 508 0.94 -18.89 22.12
CA ASN A 508 0.78 -20.06 21.23
C ASN A 508 2.12 -20.48 20.63
N HIS A 509 2.22 -21.71 20.16
CA HIS A 509 3.41 -22.27 19.48
C HIS A 509 4.72 -22.03 20.26
N THR A 510 4.72 -22.34 21.54
CA THR A 510 5.79 -22.00 22.49
C THR A 510 7.07 -22.80 22.31
N GLN A 511 7.08 -23.84 21.48
CA GLN A 511 8.31 -24.56 21.07
C GLN A 511 9.18 -23.72 20.14
N GLU A 512 8.60 -22.72 19.53
CA GLU A 512 9.31 -21.71 18.75
C GLU A 512 9.50 -20.49 19.64
N TRP A 513 10.70 -20.00 19.86
CA TRP A 513 10.94 -18.91 20.80
C TRP A 513 10.36 -17.58 20.32
N LEU A 514 10.18 -17.43 19.03
CA LEU A 514 9.71 -16.22 18.42
C LEU A 514 8.46 -16.43 17.57
N MET A 515 7.78 -15.31 17.29
CA MET A 515 6.66 -15.27 16.38
C MET A 515 6.73 -13.97 15.58
N GLN A 516 6.84 -14.08 14.26
CA GLN A 516 6.72 -12.94 13.36
C GLN A 516 5.26 -12.69 13.00
N PHE A 517 4.93 -11.41 12.80
CA PHE A 517 3.61 -10.96 12.42
C PHE A 517 3.60 -10.52 10.96
N ASP A 518 3.49 -11.49 10.09
CA ASP A 518 3.20 -11.29 8.69
C ASP A 518 1.70 -11.07 8.51
N ILE A 519 1.31 -9.95 7.90
CA ILE A 519 -0.09 -9.58 7.69
C ILE A 519 -0.87 -10.62 6.89
N HIS A 520 -0.22 -11.30 5.94
CA HIS A 520 -0.81 -12.35 5.11
C HIS A 520 -1.12 -13.65 5.89
N SER A 521 -0.53 -13.82 7.06
CA SER A 521 -0.72 -15.02 7.90
C SER A 521 -1.63 -14.81 9.11
N MET A 522 -2.14 -13.59 9.32
CA MET A 522 -2.92 -13.24 10.54
C MET A 522 -4.22 -14.02 10.65
N ALA A 523 -4.87 -14.40 9.55
CA ALA A 523 -6.04 -15.25 9.57
C ALA A 523 -5.79 -16.62 10.24
N LYS A 524 -4.55 -17.13 10.17
CA LYS A 524 -4.13 -18.37 10.84
C LYS A 524 -3.73 -18.14 12.30
N LYS A 525 -3.04 -17.02 12.59
CA LYS A 525 -2.51 -16.69 13.92
C LYS A 525 -3.57 -16.15 14.87
N ALA A 526 -4.50 -15.34 14.36
CA ALA A 526 -5.56 -14.69 15.13
C ALA A 526 -6.94 -14.83 14.47
N PRO A 527 -7.45 -16.05 14.24
CA PRO A 527 -8.69 -16.27 13.48
C PRO A 527 -9.91 -15.62 14.14
N GLY A 528 -9.92 -15.47 15.46
CA GLY A 528 -10.98 -14.79 16.20
C GLY A 528 -11.01 -13.29 15.91
N PHE A 529 -9.84 -12.67 15.84
CA PHE A 529 -9.68 -11.27 15.50
C PHE A 529 -10.15 -10.99 14.05
N ILE A 530 -9.66 -11.75 13.08
CA ILE A 530 -10.03 -11.59 11.68
C ILE A 530 -11.53 -11.77 11.45
N ARG A 531 -12.17 -12.78 12.08
CA ARG A 531 -13.63 -12.95 12.02
C ARG A 531 -14.39 -11.74 12.61
N THR A 532 -13.84 -11.12 13.63
CA THR A 532 -14.45 -9.90 14.21
C THR A 532 -14.42 -8.76 13.20
N ILE A 533 -13.30 -8.56 12.50
CA ILE A 533 -13.17 -7.50 11.47
C ILE A 533 -14.15 -7.74 10.31
N ILE A 534 -14.20 -8.96 9.80
CA ILE A 534 -15.15 -9.34 8.72
C ILE A 534 -16.59 -9.06 9.17
N GLY A 535 -16.95 -9.47 10.39
CA GLY A 535 -18.31 -9.27 10.90
C GLY A 535 -18.67 -7.79 11.12
N ILE A 536 -17.71 -6.93 11.45
CA ILE A 536 -17.92 -5.47 11.52
C ILE A 536 -18.22 -4.90 10.13
N ASP A 537 -17.43 -5.27 9.13
CA ASP A 537 -17.63 -4.82 7.75
C ASP A 537 -18.98 -5.28 7.17
N GLU A 538 -19.32 -6.57 7.34
CA GLU A 538 -20.62 -7.14 6.93
C GLU A 538 -21.81 -6.49 7.66
N ALA A 539 -21.62 -6.09 8.93
CA ALA A 539 -22.62 -5.35 9.69
C ALA A 539 -22.77 -3.89 9.27
N GLY A 540 -21.99 -3.41 8.31
CA GLY A 540 -22.07 -2.06 7.75
C GLY A 540 -21.33 -1.00 8.57
N PHE A 541 -20.33 -1.38 9.36
CA PHE A 541 -19.51 -0.47 10.14
C PHE A 541 -18.07 -0.45 9.66
N ASP A 542 -17.27 0.43 10.25
CA ASP A 542 -15.83 0.48 10.05
C ASP A 542 -15.08 0.54 11.38
N CYS A 543 -13.79 0.16 11.37
CA CYS A 543 -13.02 0.09 12.60
C CYS A 543 -11.53 0.39 12.39
N ASP A 544 -10.85 0.69 13.49
CA ASP A 544 -9.40 0.72 13.60
C ASP A 544 -8.92 -0.23 14.69
N TYR A 545 -7.71 -0.75 14.52
CA TYR A 545 -7.06 -1.65 15.47
C TYR A 545 -6.32 -0.86 16.53
N ILE A 546 -6.30 -1.40 17.77
CA ILE A 546 -5.59 -0.75 18.86
C ILE A 546 -4.79 -1.77 19.69
N SER A 547 -3.56 -1.40 20.03
CA SER A 547 -2.69 -2.18 20.91
C SER A 547 -2.91 -1.84 22.39
N ASP A 548 -2.30 -2.63 23.29
CA ASP A 548 -2.29 -2.38 24.72
C ASP A 548 -1.83 -0.97 25.07
N GLN A 549 -0.71 -0.55 24.49
CA GLN A 549 -0.09 0.76 24.74
C GLN A 549 -1.02 1.92 24.40
N TYR A 550 -1.62 1.91 23.23
CA TYR A 550 -2.52 2.98 22.79
C TYR A 550 -3.89 2.93 23.44
N LEU A 551 -4.36 1.73 23.82
CA LEU A 551 -5.59 1.57 24.58
C LEU A 551 -5.47 2.19 25.97
N LEU A 552 -4.34 2.06 26.65
CA LEU A 552 -4.08 2.71 27.95
C LEU A 552 -4.16 4.24 27.89
N GLY A 553 -3.81 4.83 26.74
CA GLY A 553 -3.94 6.26 26.48
C GLY A 553 -5.34 6.73 26.09
N THR A 554 -6.30 5.81 25.91
CA THR A 554 -7.66 6.13 25.50
C THR A 554 -8.51 6.59 26.69
N THR A 555 -9.34 7.61 26.50
CA THR A 555 -10.26 8.16 27.50
C THR A 555 -11.71 8.07 27.02
N PHE A 556 -12.67 8.29 27.92
CA PHE A 556 -14.07 8.45 27.55
C PHE A 556 -14.49 9.90 27.80
N THR A 557 -14.85 10.61 26.74
CA THR A 557 -15.16 12.04 26.74
C THR A 557 -16.33 12.31 25.79
N ASP A 558 -17.28 13.13 26.19
CA ASP A 558 -18.45 13.53 25.37
C ASP A 558 -19.22 12.33 24.78
N GLY A 559 -19.33 11.24 25.54
CA GLY A 559 -20.06 10.03 25.13
C GLY A 559 -19.34 9.13 24.14
N GLN A 560 -18.06 9.37 23.87
CA GLN A 560 -17.22 8.60 22.94
C GLN A 560 -15.87 8.21 23.57
N LEU A 561 -15.28 7.15 23.07
CA LEU A 561 -13.87 6.85 23.30
C LEU A 561 -13.02 7.81 22.49
N GLN A 562 -11.97 8.33 23.11
CA GLN A 562 -11.03 9.23 22.46
C GLN A 562 -9.59 8.78 22.71
N THR A 563 -8.83 8.61 21.62
CA THR A 563 -7.41 8.30 21.72
C THR A 563 -6.60 9.50 22.21
N ALA A 564 -5.35 9.29 22.60
CA ALA A 564 -4.49 10.40 23.02
C ALA A 564 -4.28 11.47 21.92
N ALA A 565 -4.41 11.10 20.66
CA ALA A 565 -4.32 11.99 19.51
C ALA A 565 -5.65 12.75 19.22
N GLY A 566 -6.74 12.39 19.89
CA GLY A 566 -8.03 13.04 19.72
C GLY A 566 -9.03 12.32 18.82
N THR A 567 -8.65 11.26 18.13
CA THR A 567 -9.56 10.47 17.28
C THR A 567 -10.63 9.78 18.12
N ARG A 568 -11.88 9.81 17.65
CA ARG A 568 -13.06 9.41 18.41
C ARG A 568 -13.73 8.15 17.87
N TYR A 569 -14.23 7.30 18.77
CA TYR A 569 -14.89 6.03 18.44
C TYR A 569 -16.12 5.82 19.33
N ARG A 570 -17.12 5.10 18.78
CA ARG A 570 -18.42 4.87 19.47
C ARG A 570 -18.36 3.74 20.47
N ALA A 571 -17.46 2.75 20.27
CA ALA A 571 -17.27 1.62 21.18
C ALA A 571 -15.88 0.99 21.01
N LEU A 572 -15.48 0.20 22.02
CA LEU A 572 -14.37 -0.73 21.93
C LEU A 572 -14.92 -2.14 21.73
N ILE A 573 -14.43 -2.84 20.71
CA ILE A 573 -14.74 -4.25 20.45
C ILE A 573 -13.57 -5.11 20.91
N ILE A 574 -13.85 -6.07 21.77
CA ILE A 574 -12.90 -7.09 22.21
C ILE A 574 -13.25 -8.38 21.47
N PRO A 575 -12.34 -8.92 20.61
CA PRO A 575 -12.59 -10.16 19.90
C PRO A 575 -12.99 -11.31 20.83
N ALA A 576 -13.87 -12.18 20.37
CA ALA A 576 -14.33 -13.32 21.18
C ALA A 576 -13.15 -14.19 21.63
N LYS A 577 -13.10 -14.51 22.93
CA LYS A 577 -12.03 -15.27 23.59
C LYS A 577 -10.68 -14.55 23.71
N ALA A 578 -10.58 -13.27 23.36
CA ALA A 578 -9.37 -12.50 23.61
C ALA A 578 -9.16 -12.32 25.13
N THR A 579 -7.93 -12.50 25.58
CA THR A 579 -7.53 -12.34 26.98
C THR A 579 -6.92 -10.97 27.17
N LEU A 580 -7.46 -10.18 28.08
CA LEU A 580 -6.88 -8.88 28.44
C LEU A 580 -5.89 -9.05 29.60
N PRO A 581 -4.68 -8.48 29.50
CA PRO A 581 -3.79 -8.37 30.65
C PRO A 581 -4.48 -7.66 31.82
N PRO A 582 -4.10 -7.93 33.08
CA PRO A 582 -4.81 -7.38 34.25
C PRO A 582 -4.90 -5.85 34.25
N HIS A 583 -3.83 -5.14 33.84
CA HIS A 583 -3.80 -3.69 33.78
C HIS A 583 -4.70 -3.15 32.65
N ILE A 584 -4.76 -3.82 31.49
CA ILE A 584 -5.68 -3.50 30.39
C ILE A 584 -7.12 -3.75 30.79
N SER A 585 -7.39 -4.92 31.40
CA SER A 585 -8.73 -5.26 31.92
C SER A 585 -9.24 -4.22 32.90
N SER A 586 -8.36 -3.77 33.81
CA SER A 586 -8.70 -2.73 34.79
C SER A 586 -8.96 -1.37 34.11
N HIS A 587 -8.24 -1.04 33.05
CA HIS A 587 -8.48 0.19 32.29
C HIS A 587 -9.81 0.11 31.53
N VAL A 588 -10.08 -0.97 30.82
CA VAL A 588 -11.34 -1.20 30.11
C VAL A 588 -12.54 -1.14 31.07
N GLU A 589 -12.41 -1.69 32.27
CA GLU A 589 -13.47 -1.60 33.28
C GLU A 589 -13.69 -0.16 33.76
N ARG A 590 -12.63 0.64 33.92
CA ARG A 590 -12.77 2.09 34.21
C ARG A 590 -13.51 2.83 33.10
N LEU A 591 -13.15 2.57 31.83
CA LEU A 591 -13.86 3.17 30.68
C LEU A 591 -15.34 2.77 30.68
N ARG A 592 -15.66 1.51 30.98
CA ARG A 592 -17.03 1.02 31.09
C ARG A 592 -17.81 1.75 32.21
N GLN A 593 -17.19 1.94 33.36
CA GLN A 593 -17.80 2.65 34.49
C GLN A 593 -18.06 4.12 34.18
N GLN A 594 -17.27 4.72 33.28
CA GLN A 594 -17.48 6.07 32.77
C GLN A 594 -18.58 6.15 31.72
N GLY A 595 -19.07 5.00 31.22
CA GLY A 595 -20.16 4.93 30.24
C GLY A 595 -19.72 4.47 28.85
N ALA A 596 -18.45 4.11 28.65
CA ALA A 596 -17.97 3.59 27.37
C ALA A 596 -18.65 2.24 27.03
N LYS A 597 -19.05 2.10 25.79
CA LYS A 597 -19.61 0.85 25.27
C LYS A 597 -18.48 -0.12 24.96
N ILE A 598 -18.51 -1.31 25.60
CA ILE A 598 -17.56 -2.40 25.38
C ILE A 598 -18.34 -3.59 24.81
N ILE A 599 -18.02 -3.95 23.57
CA ILE A 599 -18.71 -5.01 22.82
C ILE A 599 -17.80 -6.25 22.77
N LEU A 600 -18.35 -7.43 22.92
CA LEU A 600 -17.61 -8.70 22.87
C LEU A 600 -17.91 -9.44 21.57
N GLY A 601 -16.86 -9.71 20.78
CA GLY A 601 -17.00 -10.44 19.51
C GLY A 601 -17.87 -9.70 18.48
N ASN A 602 -18.65 -10.46 17.71
CA ASN A 602 -19.49 -9.98 16.61
C ASN A 602 -20.95 -9.75 17.03
N ASP A 603 -21.19 -9.07 18.15
CA ASP A 603 -22.55 -8.74 18.59
C ASP A 603 -23.10 -7.56 17.76
N THR A 604 -23.75 -7.90 16.62
CA THR A 604 -24.35 -6.91 15.72
C THR A 604 -25.43 -6.06 16.42
N ALA A 605 -26.20 -6.64 17.34
CA ALA A 605 -27.22 -5.88 18.06
C ALA A 605 -26.60 -4.82 18.98
N ALA A 606 -25.47 -5.15 19.64
CA ALA A 606 -24.72 -4.19 20.44
C ALA A 606 -24.05 -3.12 19.56
N MET A 607 -23.56 -3.47 18.37
CA MET A 607 -23.04 -2.53 17.39
C MET A 607 -24.12 -1.54 16.94
N ASP A 608 -25.32 -2.02 16.58
CA ASP A 608 -26.46 -1.18 16.17
C ASP A 608 -26.95 -0.24 17.28
N GLN A 609 -26.77 -0.64 18.55
CA GLN A 609 -27.03 0.24 19.70
C GLN A 609 -25.89 1.27 19.91
N ALA A 610 -24.70 0.99 19.45
CA ALA A 610 -23.54 1.86 19.62
C ALA A 610 -23.42 2.90 18.51
N ALA A 611 -23.69 2.53 17.27
CA ALA A 611 -23.55 3.38 16.10
C ALA A 611 -24.66 3.09 15.07
N ARG A 612 -24.88 4.02 14.15
CA ARG A 612 -25.78 3.84 13.01
C ARG A 612 -24.99 3.18 11.87
N PRO A 613 -25.41 2.01 11.35
CA PRO A 613 -24.69 1.35 10.26
C PRO A 613 -24.81 2.11 8.93
N GLU A 614 -23.81 2.00 8.10
CA GLU A 614 -23.85 2.45 6.71
C GLU A 614 -24.68 1.51 5.87
N ALA A 615 -25.88 1.95 5.47
CA ALA A 615 -26.79 1.15 4.66
C ALA A 615 -26.21 0.88 3.26
N MET A 616 -25.36 1.74 2.74
CA MET A 616 -24.63 1.53 1.50
C MET A 616 -23.74 0.27 1.54
N LYS A 617 -23.10 -0.01 2.70
CA LYS A 617 -22.37 -1.28 2.92
C LYS A 617 -23.34 -2.43 3.15
N ARG A 618 -24.18 -2.31 4.18
CA ARG A 618 -25.02 -3.42 4.70
C ARG A 618 -26.07 -3.90 3.69
N GLN A 619 -26.69 -2.98 2.93
CA GLN A 619 -27.80 -3.32 2.03
C GLN A 619 -27.37 -3.42 0.58
N LEU A 620 -26.41 -2.61 0.16
CA LEU A 620 -25.98 -2.51 -1.23
C LEU A 620 -24.65 -3.20 -1.51
N GLY A 621 -23.92 -3.67 -0.48
CA GLY A 621 -22.65 -4.38 -0.65
C GLY A 621 -21.49 -3.51 -1.13
N LEU A 622 -21.63 -2.18 -1.09
CA LEU A 622 -20.54 -1.26 -1.47
C LEU A 622 -19.39 -1.32 -0.46
N LYS A 623 -18.17 -1.19 -0.94
CA LYS A 623 -17.03 -0.87 -0.09
C LYS A 623 -16.89 0.65 0.01
N LEU A 624 -16.62 1.14 1.22
CA LEU A 624 -16.50 2.58 1.44
C LEU A 624 -15.69 2.91 2.70
N ILE A 625 -15.21 4.14 2.74
CA ILE A 625 -14.67 4.78 3.93
C ILE A 625 -15.34 6.15 4.12
N ARG A 626 -15.65 6.51 5.38
CA ARG A 626 -16.22 7.81 5.76
C ARG A 626 -15.16 8.66 6.45
N ARG A 627 -15.17 9.96 6.15
CA ARG A 627 -14.34 10.96 6.82
C ARG A 627 -15.20 12.17 7.21
N SER A 628 -14.84 12.82 8.31
CA SER A 628 -15.44 14.09 8.74
C SER A 628 -14.59 15.28 8.27
N ASN A 629 -15.24 16.40 8.00
CA ASN A 629 -14.57 17.64 7.60
C ASN A 629 -15.36 18.88 8.09
N ALA A 630 -14.85 20.06 7.85
CA ALA A 630 -15.48 21.31 8.31
C ALA A 630 -16.88 21.58 7.71
N GLU A 631 -17.20 20.96 6.56
CA GLU A 631 -18.49 21.11 5.87
C GLU A 631 -19.53 20.04 6.28
N GLY A 632 -19.08 18.94 6.89
CA GLY A 632 -19.87 17.77 7.26
C GLY A 632 -19.07 16.49 7.11
N HIS A 633 -19.52 15.59 6.27
CA HIS A 633 -18.84 14.30 6.00
C HIS A 633 -18.65 14.08 4.51
N HIS A 634 -17.70 13.21 4.17
CA HIS A 634 -17.59 12.69 2.82
C HIS A 634 -17.21 11.21 2.84
N TYR A 635 -17.52 10.54 1.73
CA TYR A 635 -17.32 9.12 1.53
C TYR A 635 -16.56 8.90 0.24
N PHE A 636 -15.53 8.08 0.26
CA PHE A 636 -15.09 7.38 -0.94
C PHE A 636 -15.79 6.02 -0.97
N MET A 637 -16.34 5.63 -2.11
CA MET A 637 -17.02 4.34 -2.25
C MET A 637 -16.76 3.70 -3.59
N ALA A 638 -16.75 2.36 -3.62
CA ALA A 638 -16.55 1.55 -4.81
C ALA A 638 -17.55 0.38 -4.86
N ASN A 639 -18.09 0.14 -6.06
CA ASN A 639 -18.83 -1.05 -6.37
C ASN A 639 -17.88 -2.13 -6.88
N LEU A 640 -17.38 -2.98 -6.00
CA LEU A 640 -16.49 -4.09 -6.31
C LEU A 640 -17.23 -5.41 -6.54
N THR A 641 -18.55 -5.35 -6.79
CA THR A 641 -19.39 -6.53 -7.07
C THR A 641 -19.50 -6.81 -8.57
N ASP A 642 -20.08 -7.96 -8.91
CA ASP A 642 -20.31 -8.43 -10.30
C ASP A 642 -21.52 -7.79 -10.97
N HIS A 643 -22.26 -6.93 -10.29
CA HIS A 643 -23.51 -6.33 -10.79
C HIS A 643 -23.61 -4.84 -10.49
N ASP A 644 -24.48 -4.19 -11.26
CA ASP A 644 -24.79 -2.78 -11.03
C ASP A 644 -25.66 -2.65 -9.78
N VAL A 645 -25.27 -1.74 -8.90
CA VAL A 645 -25.96 -1.49 -7.62
C VAL A 645 -26.86 -0.28 -7.77
N GLN A 646 -28.13 -0.45 -7.45
CA GLN A 646 -29.12 0.62 -7.44
C GLN A 646 -30.04 0.50 -6.23
N GLY A 647 -30.27 1.60 -5.52
CA GLY A 647 -31.19 1.62 -4.38
C GLY A 647 -31.27 2.98 -3.72
N ARG A 648 -32.33 3.18 -2.93
CA ARG A 648 -32.47 4.30 -2.02
C ARG A 648 -32.20 3.84 -0.59
N VAL A 649 -31.21 4.43 0.06
CA VAL A 649 -30.73 4.02 1.38
C VAL A 649 -30.53 5.20 2.33
N PRO A 650 -30.85 5.05 3.62
CA PRO A 650 -30.55 6.07 4.60
C PRO A 650 -29.03 6.22 4.80
N LEU A 651 -28.58 7.46 5.03
CA LEU A 651 -27.19 7.74 5.43
C LEU A 651 -27.01 7.61 6.96
N ALA A 652 -25.82 7.21 7.39
CA ALA A 652 -25.47 7.20 8.82
C ALA A 652 -25.26 8.62 9.38
N VAL A 653 -24.98 9.57 8.51
CA VAL A 653 -24.81 11.00 8.83
C VAL A 653 -26.12 11.79 8.65
N SER A 654 -26.17 13.05 9.10
CA SER A 654 -27.42 13.82 9.21
C SER A 654 -27.45 15.10 8.37
N GLU A 655 -26.43 15.33 7.54
CA GLU A 655 -26.39 16.51 6.67
C GLU A 655 -27.54 16.49 5.65
N PRO A 656 -28.23 17.63 5.47
CA PRO A 656 -29.42 17.68 4.64
C PRO A 656 -29.14 17.80 3.13
N TYR A 657 -27.88 18.07 2.74
CA TYR A 657 -27.49 18.25 1.34
C TYR A 657 -26.34 17.34 0.99
N ALA A 658 -26.33 16.85 -0.25
CA ALA A 658 -25.25 16.01 -0.76
C ALA A 658 -24.95 16.31 -2.22
N LEU A 659 -23.70 16.04 -2.62
CA LEU A 659 -23.25 16.10 -3.99
C LEU A 659 -22.35 14.90 -4.31
N TRP A 660 -22.41 14.44 -5.57
CA TRP A 660 -21.50 13.46 -6.13
C TRP A 660 -20.29 14.14 -6.77
N TYR A 661 -19.13 13.57 -6.54
CA TYR A 661 -17.91 13.86 -7.29
C TYR A 661 -17.46 12.59 -8.00
N ASN A 662 -17.18 12.70 -9.29
CA ASN A 662 -16.66 11.59 -10.10
C ASN A 662 -15.13 11.66 -10.16
N PRO A 663 -14.39 10.77 -9.48
CA PRO A 663 -12.92 10.82 -9.49
C PRO A 663 -12.29 10.48 -10.85
N MET A 664 -13.03 9.83 -11.75
CA MET A 664 -12.56 9.57 -13.12
C MET A 664 -12.45 10.87 -13.94
N THR A 665 -13.41 11.79 -13.78
CA THR A 665 -13.50 13.01 -14.60
C THR A 665 -13.24 14.31 -13.85
N GLY A 666 -13.41 14.31 -12.52
CA GLY A 666 -13.38 15.51 -11.70
C GLY A 666 -14.70 16.29 -11.66
N GLU A 667 -15.74 15.79 -12.30
CA GLU A 667 -17.04 16.43 -12.39
C GLU A 667 -17.85 16.26 -11.10
N THR A 668 -18.70 17.25 -10.83
CA THR A 668 -19.63 17.25 -9.69
C THR A 668 -21.07 17.38 -10.16
N CYS A 669 -21.97 16.68 -9.48
CA CYS A 669 -23.41 16.85 -9.68
C CYS A 669 -24.15 16.74 -8.34
N ARG A 670 -25.40 17.24 -8.31
CA ARG A 670 -26.22 17.16 -7.12
C ARG A 670 -26.68 15.71 -6.90
N ALA A 671 -26.42 15.18 -5.70
CA ALA A 671 -26.96 13.90 -5.28
C ALA A 671 -28.45 14.05 -4.93
N HIS A 672 -29.25 13.06 -5.31
CA HIS A 672 -30.67 13.02 -4.95
C HIS A 672 -30.82 12.46 -3.53
N LEU A 673 -30.76 13.36 -2.56
CA LEU A 673 -30.97 13.09 -1.14
C LEU A 673 -32.33 13.62 -0.70
N THR A 674 -33.17 12.75 -0.13
CA THR A 674 -34.50 13.06 0.37
C THR A 674 -34.64 12.63 1.83
N ALA A 675 -35.81 12.87 2.43
CA ALA A 675 -36.09 12.39 3.80
C ALA A 675 -36.05 10.84 3.89
N ASP A 676 -36.30 10.14 2.78
CA ASP A 676 -36.30 8.67 2.72
C ASP A 676 -34.90 8.06 2.45
N GLY A 677 -33.91 8.91 2.13
CA GLY A 677 -32.53 8.48 1.90
C GLY A 677 -31.91 9.02 0.61
N LEU A 678 -30.69 8.53 0.33
CA LEU A 678 -29.89 8.82 -0.84
C LEU A 678 -30.18 7.83 -1.96
N ASP A 679 -30.40 8.35 -3.17
CA ASP A 679 -30.40 7.49 -4.36
C ASP A 679 -28.97 7.16 -4.79
N VAL A 680 -28.65 5.87 -4.75
CA VAL A 680 -27.36 5.32 -5.18
C VAL A 680 -27.55 4.60 -6.50
N ASN A 681 -26.64 4.82 -7.46
CA ASN A 681 -26.58 4.11 -8.73
C ASN A 681 -25.12 4.01 -9.18
N LEU A 682 -24.48 2.87 -8.93
CA LEU A 682 -23.09 2.60 -9.31
C LEU A 682 -23.02 1.31 -10.12
N ARG A 683 -22.40 1.37 -11.29
CA ARG A 683 -22.15 0.18 -12.10
C ARG A 683 -21.02 -0.66 -11.49
N SER A 684 -20.97 -1.93 -11.88
CA SER A 684 -19.88 -2.84 -11.51
C SER A 684 -18.51 -2.23 -11.88
N GLY A 685 -17.60 -2.11 -10.93
CA GLY A 685 -16.27 -1.49 -11.09
C GLY A 685 -16.25 0.04 -10.97
N GLU A 686 -17.40 0.69 -10.79
CA GLU A 686 -17.47 2.15 -10.63
C GLU A 686 -17.18 2.59 -9.19
N SER A 687 -16.50 3.73 -9.04
CA SER A 687 -16.29 4.39 -7.76
C SER A 687 -16.70 5.86 -7.81
N ARG A 688 -17.18 6.39 -6.69
CA ARG A 688 -17.66 7.76 -6.52
C ARG A 688 -17.25 8.34 -5.17
N ILE A 689 -17.26 9.64 -5.08
CA ILE A 689 -17.13 10.37 -3.81
C ILE A 689 -18.45 11.07 -3.54
N LEU A 690 -19.04 10.83 -2.37
CA LEU A 690 -20.21 11.51 -1.86
C LEU A 690 -19.77 12.57 -0.85
N ILE A 691 -20.23 13.79 -0.97
CA ILE A 691 -19.92 14.89 -0.04
C ILE A 691 -21.23 15.38 0.57
N CYS A 692 -21.41 15.13 1.88
CA CYS A 692 -22.56 15.53 2.67
C CYS A 692 -22.29 16.85 3.38
N ARG A 693 -23.25 17.77 3.38
CA ARG A 693 -23.05 19.16 3.80
C ARG A 693 -24.24 19.74 4.58
N HIS A 694 -23.92 20.68 5.45
CA HIS A 694 -24.93 21.50 6.15
C HIS A 694 -25.49 22.63 5.30
N THR A 695 -24.75 23.07 4.28
CA THR A 695 -25.13 24.20 3.40
C THR A 695 -25.59 23.71 2.03
N ALA A 696 -26.64 24.28 1.51
CA ALA A 696 -27.17 23.99 0.18
C ALA A 696 -26.16 24.35 -0.92
N TRP A 697 -26.18 23.58 -1.98
CA TRP A 697 -25.41 23.83 -3.18
C TRP A 697 -26.29 23.76 -4.44
N ALA A 698 -26.17 24.76 -5.29
CA ALA A 698 -26.88 24.86 -6.55
C ALA A 698 -26.02 24.23 -7.66
N GLY A 699 -26.10 22.92 -7.84
CA GLY A 699 -25.43 22.18 -8.89
C GLY A 699 -26.40 21.54 -9.86
N GLU A 700 -25.87 21.12 -11.02
CA GLU A 700 -26.62 20.37 -12.01
C GLU A 700 -27.12 19.04 -11.44
N PRO A 701 -28.31 18.56 -11.84
CA PRO A 701 -28.78 17.23 -11.50
C PRO A 701 -27.84 16.16 -12.05
N GLU A 702 -27.86 14.99 -11.42
CA GLU A 702 -27.12 13.83 -11.92
C GLU A 702 -27.64 13.38 -13.30
N TRP A 703 -26.71 13.13 -14.22
CA TRP A 703 -26.99 12.48 -15.48
C TRP A 703 -26.86 10.97 -15.38
N ILE A 704 -27.88 10.23 -15.77
CA ILE A 704 -27.93 8.77 -15.76
C ILE A 704 -28.11 8.22 -17.19
N LEU A 705 -27.52 7.04 -17.45
CA LEU A 705 -27.71 6.36 -18.73
C LEU A 705 -29.17 5.93 -18.87
N SER A 706 -29.70 6.01 -20.10
CA SER A 706 -31.06 5.57 -20.47
C SER A 706 -31.01 4.34 -21.36
N ASP A 707 -32.15 3.74 -21.62
CA ASP A 707 -32.27 2.52 -22.46
C ASP A 707 -32.05 2.77 -23.97
N ARG A 708 -32.04 4.04 -24.42
CA ARG A 708 -31.83 4.37 -25.83
C ARG A 708 -30.36 4.31 -26.19
N SER A 709 -30.03 3.50 -27.19
CA SER A 709 -28.67 3.40 -27.71
C SER A 709 -28.65 3.40 -29.26
N ILE A 710 -27.48 3.77 -29.80
CA ILE A 710 -27.14 3.64 -31.23
C ILE A 710 -25.93 2.70 -31.27
N ASP A 711 -26.07 1.55 -31.88
CA ASP A 711 -25.01 0.56 -32.03
C ASP A 711 -24.13 0.92 -33.23
N LEU A 712 -22.83 1.00 -33.01
CA LEU A 712 -21.81 1.31 -34.01
C LEU A 712 -20.91 0.09 -34.25
N THR A 713 -21.16 -1.03 -33.58
CA THR A 713 -20.33 -2.23 -33.63
C THR A 713 -20.13 -2.77 -35.02
N ASP A 714 -21.25 -2.89 -35.78
CA ASP A 714 -21.29 -3.48 -37.11
C ASP A 714 -21.00 -2.45 -38.23
N ASN A 715 -20.57 -1.24 -37.89
CA ASN A 715 -20.09 -0.29 -38.90
C ASN A 715 -18.86 -0.84 -39.61
N ARG A 716 -18.56 -0.28 -40.78
CA ARG A 716 -17.26 -0.51 -41.42
C ARG A 716 -16.19 0.30 -40.70
N TRP A 717 -15.13 -0.38 -40.26
CA TRP A 717 -14.00 0.22 -39.55
C TRP A 717 -12.71 0.14 -40.39
N GLN A 718 -11.87 1.15 -40.26
CA GLN A 718 -10.47 1.09 -40.69
C GLN A 718 -9.61 0.90 -39.44
N LEU A 719 -8.63 0.02 -39.52
CA LEU A 719 -7.65 -0.20 -38.43
C LEU A 719 -6.25 0.00 -38.98
N SER A 720 -5.53 0.95 -38.40
CA SER A 720 -4.10 1.20 -38.61
C SER A 720 -3.37 1.16 -37.29
N PHE A 721 -2.04 1.32 -37.30
CA PHE A 721 -1.22 1.22 -36.07
C PHE A 721 -0.29 2.42 -35.92
N ILE A 722 -0.01 2.78 -34.67
CA ILE A 722 0.96 3.81 -34.27
C ILE A 722 1.75 3.34 -33.04
N GLU A 723 2.96 3.83 -32.86
CA GLU A 723 3.82 3.54 -31.69
C GLU A 723 4.00 2.02 -31.47
N GLU A 724 4.06 1.26 -32.54
CA GLU A 724 4.04 -0.20 -32.49
C GLU A 724 5.41 -0.85 -32.66
N GLN A 725 5.59 -2.01 -32.01
CA GLN A 725 6.78 -2.87 -32.11
C GLN A 725 6.36 -4.37 -32.13
N PRO A 726 6.68 -5.15 -33.19
CA PRO A 726 7.23 -4.70 -34.47
C PRO A 726 6.21 -3.88 -35.29
N THR A 727 6.71 -3.13 -36.27
CA THR A 727 5.89 -2.31 -37.16
C THR A 727 4.85 -3.13 -37.93
N VAL A 728 3.66 -2.58 -38.11
CA VAL A 728 2.55 -3.12 -38.89
C VAL A 728 2.20 -2.11 -39.98
N ASP A 729 2.79 -2.28 -41.16
CA ASP A 729 2.64 -1.35 -42.29
C ASP A 729 1.29 -1.44 -43.02
N GLU A 730 0.40 -2.34 -42.58
CA GLU A 730 -0.87 -2.62 -43.26
C GLU A 730 -2.03 -1.92 -42.55
N THR A 731 -2.95 -1.34 -43.37
CA THR A 731 -4.25 -0.86 -42.89
C THR A 731 -5.33 -1.87 -43.21
N PHE A 732 -6.13 -2.26 -42.24
CA PHE A 732 -7.18 -3.28 -42.36
C PHE A 732 -8.54 -2.62 -42.47
N SER A 733 -9.38 -3.16 -43.38
CA SER A 733 -10.79 -2.81 -43.46
C SER A 733 -11.61 -3.91 -42.78
N LEU A 734 -12.34 -3.56 -41.74
CA LEU A 734 -13.08 -4.49 -40.89
C LEU A 734 -14.58 -4.31 -41.07
N ASP A 735 -15.30 -5.41 -41.23
CA ASP A 735 -16.78 -5.43 -41.30
C ASP A 735 -17.31 -5.62 -39.81
N GLY A 736 -17.09 -4.62 -39.00
CA GLY A 736 -17.41 -4.64 -37.57
C GLY A 736 -16.19 -4.56 -36.64
N VAL A 737 -16.44 -4.32 -35.36
CA VAL A 737 -15.41 -4.27 -34.34
C VAL A 737 -14.85 -5.66 -34.06
N GLN A 738 -13.52 -5.80 -34.04
CA GLN A 738 -12.80 -7.02 -33.63
C GLN A 738 -11.41 -6.72 -33.14
N THR A 739 -10.84 -7.64 -32.39
CA THR A 739 -9.44 -7.62 -31.95
C THR A 739 -8.50 -7.91 -33.10
N TRP A 740 -7.24 -7.46 -33.00
CA TRP A 740 -6.30 -7.53 -34.13
C TRP A 740 -5.29 -8.67 -34.09
N GLU A 741 -5.14 -9.39 -32.98
CA GLU A 741 -4.13 -10.44 -32.84
C GLU A 741 -4.32 -11.62 -33.83
N GLY A 742 -5.50 -11.75 -34.39
CA GLY A 742 -5.84 -12.77 -35.38
C GLY A 742 -5.72 -12.32 -36.86
N LEU A 743 -5.41 -11.04 -37.18
CA LEU A 743 -5.48 -10.52 -38.52
C LEU A 743 -4.32 -11.01 -39.42
N ASN A 744 -3.08 -10.94 -38.88
CA ASN A 744 -1.89 -11.48 -39.54
C ASN A 744 -0.78 -11.77 -38.52
N GLN A 745 0.40 -12.22 -39.00
CA GLN A 745 1.52 -12.58 -38.15
C GLN A 745 2.13 -11.36 -37.42
N ALA A 746 2.15 -10.18 -38.03
CA ALA A 746 2.69 -8.98 -37.44
C ALA A 746 1.77 -8.49 -36.30
N THR A 747 0.47 -8.42 -36.54
CA THR A 747 -0.52 -8.00 -35.52
C THR A 747 -0.61 -8.97 -34.34
N ALA A 748 -0.33 -10.27 -34.56
CA ALA A 748 -0.33 -11.28 -33.51
C ALA A 748 0.75 -11.10 -32.44
N ILE A 749 1.81 -10.34 -32.76
CA ILE A 749 2.99 -10.18 -31.90
C ILE A 749 3.31 -8.73 -31.56
N THR A 750 2.56 -7.77 -32.12
CA THR A 750 2.86 -6.35 -31.90
C THR A 750 2.42 -5.88 -30.51
N MET A 751 3.20 -4.99 -29.96
CA MET A 751 2.87 -4.15 -28.79
C MET A 751 2.76 -2.71 -29.32
N GLY A 752 1.70 -2.01 -29.00
CA GLY A 752 1.50 -0.62 -29.43
C GLY A 752 0.04 -0.21 -29.43
N THR A 753 -0.32 0.70 -30.31
CA THR A 753 -1.65 1.30 -30.36
C THR A 753 -2.31 1.06 -31.73
N GLY A 754 -3.45 0.38 -31.72
CA GLY A 754 -4.33 0.23 -32.87
C GLY A 754 -5.33 1.39 -32.97
N VAL A 755 -5.41 2.02 -34.14
CA VAL A 755 -6.30 3.15 -34.43
C VAL A 755 -7.48 2.66 -35.21
N TYR A 756 -8.65 2.62 -34.57
CA TYR A 756 -9.94 2.26 -35.18
C TYR A 756 -10.68 3.51 -35.61
N GLU A 757 -11.09 3.60 -36.86
CA GLU A 757 -11.80 4.75 -37.41
C GLU A 757 -13.10 4.31 -38.12
N THR A 758 -14.19 5.03 -37.86
CA THR A 758 -15.46 4.86 -38.52
C THR A 758 -16.21 6.19 -38.64
N THR A 759 -17.29 6.19 -39.46
CA THR A 759 -18.23 7.31 -39.56
C THR A 759 -19.65 6.84 -39.33
N PHE A 760 -20.49 7.73 -38.78
CA PHE A 760 -21.91 7.46 -38.56
C PHE A 760 -22.76 8.73 -38.74
N GLN A 761 -24.07 8.57 -38.83
CA GLN A 761 -25.00 9.69 -38.99
C GLN A 761 -25.86 9.86 -37.74
N LEU A 762 -26.03 11.11 -37.29
CA LEU A 762 -27.05 11.45 -36.30
C LEU A 762 -28.20 12.26 -36.91
N SER A 763 -29.41 11.85 -36.55
CA SER A 763 -30.59 12.65 -36.87
C SER A 763 -30.61 13.95 -36.04
N PRO A 764 -31.35 15.00 -36.46
CA PRO A 764 -31.50 16.21 -35.63
C PRO A 764 -32.03 15.91 -34.24
N ALA A 765 -32.95 14.94 -34.13
CA ALA A 765 -33.52 14.51 -32.85
C ALA A 765 -32.51 13.79 -31.93
N ASP A 766 -31.56 13.09 -32.50
CA ASP A 766 -30.50 12.42 -31.76
C ASP A 766 -29.35 13.40 -31.41
N ALA A 767 -29.00 14.30 -32.30
CA ALA A 767 -28.00 15.34 -32.03
C ALA A 767 -28.42 16.30 -30.90
N ALA A 768 -29.69 16.45 -30.65
CA ALA A 768 -30.23 17.27 -29.56
C ALA A 768 -30.22 16.55 -28.19
N ARG A 769 -29.77 15.28 -28.10
CA ARG A 769 -29.72 14.50 -26.86
C ARG A 769 -28.32 14.56 -26.25
N SER A 770 -28.25 14.26 -24.96
CA SER A 770 -26.97 13.99 -24.28
C SER A 770 -26.60 12.52 -24.46
N TRP A 771 -25.34 12.26 -24.77
CA TRP A 771 -24.79 10.93 -25.04
C TRP A 771 -23.53 10.63 -24.23
N ALA A 772 -23.37 9.35 -23.93
CA ALA A 772 -22.10 8.75 -23.54
C ALA A 772 -21.72 7.69 -24.59
N ILE A 773 -20.43 7.49 -24.80
CA ILE A 773 -19.92 6.37 -25.61
C ILE A 773 -19.50 5.24 -24.70
N ASP A 774 -20.04 4.04 -24.92
CA ASP A 774 -19.71 2.79 -24.27
C ASP A 774 -18.91 1.93 -25.26
N LEU A 775 -17.68 1.59 -24.90
CA LEU A 775 -16.77 0.78 -25.73
C LEU A 775 -16.91 -0.72 -25.45
N GLY A 776 -17.74 -1.10 -24.47
CA GLY A 776 -17.97 -2.49 -24.07
C GLY A 776 -16.75 -3.12 -23.44
N ASP A 777 -15.92 -3.79 -24.23
CA ASP A 777 -14.70 -4.47 -23.78
C ASP A 777 -13.47 -3.95 -24.55
N VAL A 778 -12.51 -3.39 -23.84
CA VAL A 778 -11.30 -2.77 -24.38
C VAL A 778 -10.06 -3.55 -23.90
N ARG A 779 -9.15 -3.83 -24.81
CA ARG A 779 -7.90 -4.56 -24.56
C ARG A 779 -6.67 -3.73 -24.95
N GLU A 780 -6.20 -2.71 -24.09
CA GLU A 780 -6.56 -2.58 -22.64
C GLU A 780 -7.07 -1.19 -22.27
N SER A 781 -6.61 -0.13 -22.92
CA SER A 781 -7.04 1.26 -22.73
C SER A 781 -7.33 1.94 -24.06
N ALA A 782 -8.22 2.92 -24.06
CA ALA A 782 -8.65 3.57 -25.30
C ALA A 782 -8.76 5.09 -25.16
N ARG A 783 -8.07 5.84 -26.03
CA ARG A 783 -8.31 7.27 -26.23
C ARG A 783 -9.38 7.45 -27.30
N VAL A 784 -10.39 8.24 -27.03
CA VAL A 784 -11.54 8.44 -27.90
C VAL A 784 -11.56 9.86 -28.43
N TYR A 785 -11.77 9.98 -29.75
CA TYR A 785 -11.94 11.25 -30.46
C TYR A 785 -13.23 11.19 -31.27
N LEU A 786 -14.03 12.22 -31.17
CA LEU A 786 -15.23 12.44 -31.97
C LEU A 786 -15.09 13.76 -32.72
N ASN A 787 -15.21 13.71 -34.06
CA ASN A 787 -15.02 14.88 -34.88
C ASN A 787 -13.69 15.61 -34.59
N ASP A 788 -12.60 14.86 -34.44
CA ASP A 788 -11.25 15.29 -34.04
C ASP A 788 -11.14 15.91 -32.65
N THR A 789 -12.21 15.96 -31.89
CA THR A 789 -12.22 16.41 -30.49
C THR A 789 -11.89 15.25 -29.56
N TYR A 790 -10.86 15.40 -28.72
CA TYR A 790 -10.53 14.44 -27.69
C TYR A 790 -11.64 14.38 -26.63
N VAL A 791 -12.23 13.21 -26.44
CA VAL A 791 -13.33 12.96 -25.50
C VAL A 791 -12.81 12.50 -24.14
N GLY A 792 -11.78 11.68 -24.12
CA GLY A 792 -11.19 11.13 -22.91
C GLY A 792 -10.47 9.81 -23.13
N CYS A 793 -9.94 9.25 -22.05
CA CYS A 793 -9.31 7.94 -22.01
C CYS A 793 -10.17 6.95 -21.19
N ALA A 794 -10.67 5.91 -21.86
CA ALA A 794 -11.35 4.78 -21.22
C ALA A 794 -10.31 3.73 -20.84
N TRP A 795 -9.84 3.77 -19.59
CA TRP A 795 -8.75 2.94 -19.09
C TRP A 795 -9.18 1.93 -18.02
N ALA A 796 -10.40 2.03 -17.52
CA ALA A 796 -10.94 1.14 -16.49
C ALA A 796 -12.40 0.78 -16.76
N VAL A 797 -12.81 -0.36 -16.25
CA VAL A 797 -14.21 -0.82 -16.29
C VAL A 797 -15.06 0.08 -15.37
N PRO A 798 -16.25 0.50 -15.87
CA PRO A 798 -16.81 0.34 -17.21
C PRO A 798 -16.21 1.35 -18.20
N PHE A 799 -15.88 0.90 -19.41
CA PHE A 799 -15.24 1.72 -20.46
C PHE A 799 -16.25 2.67 -21.11
N VAL A 800 -16.69 3.69 -20.38
CA VAL A 800 -17.74 4.63 -20.81
C VAL A 800 -17.27 6.06 -20.58
N LEU A 801 -17.43 6.91 -21.61
CA LEU A 801 -17.04 8.32 -21.59
C LEU A 801 -18.23 9.20 -21.97
N ASP A 802 -18.32 10.39 -21.35
CA ASP A 802 -19.25 11.43 -21.79
C ASP A 802 -18.79 12.03 -23.11
N CYS A 803 -19.67 12.15 -24.09
CA CYS A 803 -19.28 12.61 -25.41
C CYS A 803 -20.21 13.68 -26.00
N GLN A 804 -21.10 14.24 -25.20
CA GLN A 804 -22.13 15.16 -25.67
C GLN A 804 -21.60 16.35 -26.46
N GLN A 805 -20.53 16.98 -26.00
CA GLN A 805 -20.02 18.22 -26.60
C GLN A 805 -19.32 18.02 -27.94
N ALA A 806 -18.98 16.79 -28.29
CA ALA A 806 -18.25 16.46 -29.51
C ALA A 806 -19.16 15.99 -30.67
N LEU A 807 -20.43 15.73 -30.43
CA LEU A 807 -21.40 15.24 -31.43
C LEU A 807 -22.14 16.35 -32.13
N ARG A 808 -22.49 16.13 -33.42
CA ARG A 808 -23.24 17.07 -34.26
C ARG A 808 -24.29 16.35 -35.10
N GLU A 809 -25.25 17.10 -35.59
CA GLU A 809 -26.22 16.63 -36.60
C GLU A 809 -25.51 16.25 -37.92
N GLY A 810 -25.96 15.19 -38.54
CA GLY A 810 -25.39 14.70 -39.79
C GLY A 810 -24.19 13.79 -39.58
N PRO A 811 -23.18 13.88 -40.47
CA PRO A 811 -22.01 12.99 -40.40
C PRO A 811 -21.12 13.30 -39.21
N ASN A 812 -20.73 12.25 -38.51
CA ASN A 812 -19.75 12.27 -37.40
C ASN A 812 -18.64 11.27 -37.70
N SER A 813 -17.40 11.61 -37.32
CA SER A 813 -16.25 10.71 -37.34
C SER A 813 -15.93 10.24 -35.91
N LEU A 814 -15.62 8.97 -35.75
CA LEU A 814 -15.18 8.37 -34.49
C LEU A 814 -13.83 7.71 -34.73
N ARG A 815 -12.85 8.11 -33.88
CA ARG A 815 -11.52 7.51 -33.84
C ARG A 815 -11.27 7.00 -32.41
N ILE A 816 -10.86 5.73 -32.29
CA ILE A 816 -10.56 5.08 -31.03
C ILE A 816 -9.14 4.50 -31.10
N GLU A 817 -8.25 5.00 -30.29
CA GLU A 817 -6.85 4.57 -30.20
C GLU A 817 -6.70 3.59 -29.03
N VAL A 818 -6.59 2.30 -29.32
CA VAL A 818 -6.50 1.26 -28.30
C VAL A 818 -5.07 0.82 -28.10
N THR A 819 -4.56 0.92 -26.88
CA THR A 819 -3.22 0.47 -26.48
C THR A 819 -3.31 -0.90 -25.83
N ASN A 820 -2.53 -1.87 -26.36
CA ASN A 820 -2.49 -3.23 -25.82
C ASN A 820 -1.35 -3.45 -24.82
N LEU A 821 -1.32 -4.66 -24.22
CA LEU A 821 -0.23 -5.12 -23.36
C LEU A 821 0.97 -5.61 -24.15
N PRO A 822 2.17 -5.57 -23.54
CA PRO A 822 3.40 -6.11 -24.14
C PRO A 822 3.48 -7.63 -24.13
N ALA A 823 2.48 -8.37 -23.62
CA ALA A 823 2.48 -9.82 -23.46
C ALA A 823 2.77 -10.60 -24.75
N ASN A 824 2.14 -10.19 -25.86
CA ASN A 824 2.34 -10.86 -27.17
C ASN A 824 3.77 -10.63 -27.69
N ARG A 825 4.31 -9.45 -27.48
CA ARG A 825 5.67 -9.09 -27.90
C ARG A 825 6.72 -9.87 -27.13
N ILE A 826 6.61 -9.95 -25.80
CA ILE A 826 7.60 -10.67 -24.99
C ILE A 826 7.58 -12.19 -25.27
N ALA A 827 6.39 -12.74 -25.51
CA ALA A 827 6.26 -14.14 -25.90
C ALA A 827 6.95 -14.44 -27.26
N ASP A 828 6.89 -13.50 -28.19
CA ASP A 828 7.60 -13.60 -29.49
C ASP A 828 9.12 -13.54 -29.30
N LEU A 829 9.64 -12.65 -28.47
CA LEU A 829 11.05 -12.57 -28.16
C LEU A 829 11.57 -13.88 -27.55
N ASP A 830 10.83 -14.48 -26.62
CA ASP A 830 11.20 -15.76 -26.02
C ASP A 830 11.15 -16.91 -27.04
N ARG A 831 10.14 -16.95 -27.93
CA ARG A 831 10.08 -17.95 -29.03
C ARG A 831 11.27 -17.85 -29.99
N LYS A 832 11.75 -16.62 -30.22
CA LYS A 832 12.92 -16.33 -31.05
C LYS A 832 14.25 -16.52 -30.31
N GLY A 833 14.24 -16.83 -29.02
CA GLY A 833 15.44 -16.98 -28.21
C GLY A 833 16.23 -15.70 -27.99
N VAL A 834 15.58 -14.55 -28.05
CA VAL A 834 16.23 -13.25 -27.81
C VAL A 834 16.62 -13.14 -26.34
N ALA A 835 17.88 -12.83 -26.04
CA ALA A 835 18.39 -12.64 -24.70
C ALA A 835 18.03 -11.24 -24.16
N TRP A 836 16.84 -11.10 -23.61
CA TRP A 836 16.36 -9.82 -23.07
C TRP A 836 16.47 -9.70 -21.54
N ARG A 837 16.63 -10.83 -20.80
CA ARG A 837 16.75 -10.84 -19.34
C ARG A 837 18.14 -10.39 -18.92
N LYS A 838 18.22 -9.23 -18.25
CA LYS A 838 19.50 -8.56 -17.93
C LYS A 838 19.80 -8.48 -16.43
N MET A 839 18.95 -9.01 -15.54
CA MET A 839 19.21 -8.98 -14.10
C MET A 839 20.32 -9.97 -13.74
N LYS A 840 21.18 -9.57 -12.78
CA LYS A 840 22.32 -10.40 -12.33
C LYS A 840 21.92 -11.44 -11.28
N GLU A 841 21.38 -10.97 -10.18
CA GLU A 841 21.13 -11.79 -8.99
C GLU A 841 19.97 -12.76 -9.19
N ILE A 842 18.87 -12.25 -9.73
CA ILE A 842 17.66 -13.03 -9.98
C ILE A 842 17.18 -12.77 -11.40
N ASN A 843 16.97 -13.84 -12.14
CA ASN A 843 16.30 -13.73 -13.44
C ASN A 843 14.82 -13.42 -13.24
N VAL A 844 14.17 -12.96 -14.31
CA VAL A 844 12.71 -12.84 -14.30
C VAL A 844 12.10 -14.19 -13.92
N VAL A 845 11.36 -14.17 -12.84
CA VAL A 845 10.59 -15.31 -12.34
C VAL A 845 9.11 -15.07 -12.59
N ASN A 846 8.32 -16.12 -12.57
CA ASN A 846 6.86 -16.01 -12.60
C ASN A 846 6.32 -15.65 -11.20
N LEU A 847 5.02 -15.42 -11.09
CA LEU A 847 4.33 -15.12 -9.84
C LEU A 847 4.45 -16.22 -8.75
N HIS A 848 4.99 -17.39 -9.09
CA HIS A 848 5.32 -18.48 -8.15
C HIS A 848 6.81 -18.53 -7.77
N TYR A 849 7.59 -17.52 -8.16
CA TYR A 849 9.03 -17.43 -7.97
C TYR A 849 9.84 -18.54 -8.67
N GLU A 850 9.28 -19.07 -9.76
CA GLU A 850 9.97 -20.04 -10.63
C GLU A 850 10.51 -19.33 -11.87
N LYS A 851 11.62 -19.82 -12.41
CA LYS A 851 12.19 -19.28 -13.65
C LYS A 851 11.16 -19.35 -14.78
N SER A 852 10.80 -18.21 -15.32
CA SER A 852 9.76 -18.09 -16.34
C SER A 852 10.31 -18.22 -17.76
N SER A 853 9.47 -18.79 -18.64
CA SER A 853 9.57 -18.67 -20.09
C SER A 853 8.21 -18.33 -20.66
N TYR A 854 8.14 -17.30 -21.48
CA TYR A 854 6.88 -16.80 -22.05
C TYR A 854 6.61 -17.38 -23.44
N ALA A 855 7.54 -18.18 -24.00
CA ALA A 855 7.41 -18.76 -25.35
C ALA A 855 6.11 -19.55 -25.57
N GLY A 856 5.62 -20.20 -24.50
CA GLY A 856 4.40 -21.01 -24.54
C GLY A 856 3.09 -20.20 -24.37
N TRP A 857 3.16 -18.89 -24.17
CA TRP A 857 1.94 -18.10 -24.01
C TRP A 857 1.12 -18.03 -25.29
N LYS A 858 -0.19 -18.23 -25.16
CA LYS A 858 -1.13 -17.93 -26.22
C LYS A 858 -1.25 -16.42 -26.41
N PRO A 859 -1.55 -15.96 -27.63
CA PRO A 859 -1.81 -14.53 -27.86
C PRO A 859 -2.91 -14.00 -26.95
N VAL A 860 -2.65 -12.83 -26.34
CA VAL A 860 -3.64 -12.07 -25.57
C VAL A 860 -4.43 -11.20 -26.51
N ALA A 861 -5.73 -11.16 -26.33
CA ALA A 861 -6.62 -10.30 -27.11
C ALA A 861 -6.14 -8.85 -27.06
N SER A 862 -6.17 -8.17 -28.17
CA SER A 862 -5.66 -6.81 -28.36
C SER A 862 -6.64 -5.99 -29.21
N GLY A 863 -7.05 -4.81 -28.72
CA GLY A 863 -8.00 -3.94 -29.44
C GLY A 863 -9.39 -3.92 -28.85
N LEU A 864 -10.37 -3.55 -29.66
CA LEU A 864 -11.78 -3.54 -29.28
C LEU A 864 -12.33 -4.97 -29.36
N ASN A 865 -12.91 -5.45 -28.25
CA ASN A 865 -13.44 -6.82 -28.11
C ASN A 865 -14.94 -6.84 -27.76
N GLY A 866 -15.56 -5.67 -27.64
CA GLY A 866 -16.95 -5.52 -27.24
C GLY A 866 -17.79 -4.68 -28.18
N LYS A 867 -19.02 -4.39 -27.77
CA LYS A 867 -19.94 -3.54 -28.54
C LYS A 867 -19.61 -2.07 -28.33
N VAL A 868 -19.45 -1.34 -29.42
CA VAL A 868 -19.29 0.12 -29.39
C VAL A 868 -20.64 0.77 -29.60
N ARG A 869 -21.10 1.55 -28.61
CA ARG A 869 -22.46 2.14 -28.65
C ARG A 869 -22.45 3.59 -28.14
N LEU A 870 -23.27 4.43 -28.71
CA LEU A 870 -23.74 5.65 -28.06
C LEU A 870 -24.94 5.30 -27.17
N ILE A 871 -24.92 5.69 -25.91
CA ILE A 871 -26.03 5.50 -24.97
C ILE A 871 -26.52 6.88 -24.53
N SER A 872 -27.81 7.16 -24.68
CA SER A 872 -28.31 8.47 -24.31
C SER A 872 -28.37 8.66 -22.79
N LYS A 873 -28.20 9.89 -22.33
CA LYS A 873 -28.31 10.28 -20.92
C LYS A 873 -29.59 11.08 -20.69
N THR A 874 -30.13 10.97 -19.48
CA THR A 874 -31.24 11.78 -18.99
C THR A 874 -30.90 12.32 -17.61
N GLN A 875 -31.37 13.51 -17.29
CA GLN A 875 -31.24 14.05 -15.95
C GLN A 875 -32.14 13.27 -14.98
N ARG A 876 -31.60 12.92 -13.82
CA ARG A 876 -32.37 12.35 -12.71
C ARG A 876 -33.36 13.41 -12.22
N LYS A 877 -34.66 13.07 -12.22
CA LYS A 877 -35.74 13.96 -11.78
C LYS A 877 -35.80 14.09 -10.25
#